data_53bc0eb80dbcf6e11a906aabe605146c
#
_entry.id   53bc0eb80dbcf6e11a906aabe605146c
#
_cell.length_a   1.000
_cell.length_b   1.000
_cell.length_c   1.000
_cell.angle_alpha   90.00
_cell.angle_beta   90.00
_cell.angle_gamma   90.00
#
_symmetry.space_group_name_H-M   'P 1'
#
loop_
_entity.id
_entity.type
_entity.pdbx_description
1 polymer ?
#
loop_
_entity_poly.entity_id
_entity_poly.type
_entity_poly.pdbx_seq_one_letter_code
_entity_poly.pdbx_strand_id
1 'polypeptide(L)'
;MRLFRLMKLFFIINLLVICSVKGDEVPFIFNYTEFAEPGETIGLQGYGFCEKSKIWYALLNNEGTEVKPSKELMALTQSDIYIAVQIPEGEQTGIYAIWVVNNDIWSPPVFINKARVKTAEFDEIMPGCRFRVFGSNMKIGDFNPMARLVDKFGVSYNVTMKSVDDNIAELTTPENLKVGESYKLYVNNGAGGKMGESVFEESIFVREKKDDLLRLEVPWGGDFDFAKNVYNVKTDKRLQLKAMGDGVTNDQKAIQMAIDMAASQGGGVVYLPAGSYKIEYESGCGILMQSRVVLRGAGKEKTIIKYGYGKPFSTERVKGKYGWPLGWPDCRLEGMGLVFPGFISTCGLSDLSFVNVNECGHFLHTVKNMPEGGEKVFVKNCYFDFSNGWGLTLVNIDKLLVSNSDFKSITVDVRGINAPTRTWPWDFKNSYNMVVRDNHYFYNAGRFGVNGCHHALFENNVFVRNGDYQAKGETGGLNMDYVTDMIILNNSFLVKGHPILARNQGETILSQGGDPNQMTLGTVSEATAITIKDSKQEWQDFTDRVSTAWQYAVHPTNYMIAIVSGKGAGQWRTIIHNNDTVLTVDRPWDVIPDKGSHYIINQWSAYQLLVKDNVLKDNHQGIMMYCGGNDIAIVGNKLTNSSGIYLRADQRMAKKRYNLLWNTVVSGNQCVDTDGRRAAFVSLLLAVEKDQDLFGIGTLGLVVRRNTVKAYIPNVTSSPIKAEGFLNYMGEQAAGNSKVGVNVPGILGSIWEYNNAINTDNAFIIGKGTHHVIIKKNQMENVSNPILDLIDEKQKIGAKYIVTDIK
;
A
#
# COMPACT_ATOMS: atom_id res chain seq x y z
N MET A 1 -14.91 -14.35 -30.61
CA MET A 1 -15.74 -14.77 -29.45
C MET A 1 -16.04 -16.27 -29.35
N ARG A 2 -16.09 -17.05 -30.41
CA ARG A 2 -16.27 -18.53 -30.33
C ARG A 2 -14.99 -19.33 -30.08
N LEU A 3 -13.83 -18.88 -30.50
CA LEU A 3 -12.55 -19.57 -30.30
C LEU A 3 -12.02 -19.43 -28.84
N PHE A 4 -12.29 -18.32 -28.18
CA PHE A 4 -11.93 -18.09 -26.77
C PHE A 4 -12.76 -18.95 -25.78
N ARG A 5 -13.98 -19.31 -26.17
CA ARG A 5 -14.78 -20.27 -25.37
C ARG A 5 -14.28 -21.71 -25.51
N LEU A 6 -13.68 -22.08 -26.62
CA LEU A 6 -13.13 -23.42 -26.83
C LEU A 6 -11.81 -23.63 -26.07
N MET A 7 -10.93 -22.64 -25.96
CA MET A 7 -9.70 -22.78 -25.16
C MET A 7 -9.96 -22.80 -23.66
N LYS A 8 -10.93 -22.04 -23.15
CA LYS A 8 -11.38 -22.18 -21.75
C LYS A 8 -12.07 -23.50 -21.47
N LEU A 9 -12.80 -24.04 -22.45
CA LEU A 9 -13.45 -25.34 -22.33
C LEU A 9 -12.46 -26.51 -22.37
N PHE A 10 -11.34 -26.40 -23.10
CA PHE A 10 -10.28 -27.39 -23.13
C PHE A 10 -9.49 -27.48 -21.81
N PHE A 11 -9.30 -26.35 -21.10
CA PHE A 11 -8.72 -26.34 -19.77
C PHE A 11 -9.70 -26.86 -18.70
N ILE A 12 -11.01 -26.59 -18.85
CA ILE A 12 -12.06 -27.06 -17.94
C ILE A 12 -12.37 -28.55 -18.18
N ILE A 13 -12.28 -29.07 -19.41
CA ILE A 13 -12.56 -30.49 -19.72
C ILE A 13 -11.42 -31.41 -19.27
N ASN A 14 -10.17 -30.96 -19.24
CA ASN A 14 -9.09 -31.73 -18.62
C ASN A 14 -9.11 -31.72 -17.08
N LEU A 15 -9.87 -30.80 -16.45
CA LEU A 15 -10.06 -30.80 -14.99
C LEU A 15 -11.28 -31.63 -14.54
N LEU A 16 -12.15 -32.04 -15.46
CA LEU A 16 -13.40 -32.75 -15.16
C LEU A 16 -13.34 -34.29 -15.29
N VAL A 17 -12.17 -34.87 -15.54
CA VAL A 17 -11.97 -36.32 -15.62
C VAL A 17 -11.05 -36.85 -14.51
N ILE A 18 -10.99 -36.16 -13.36
CA ILE A 18 -10.45 -36.80 -12.16
C ILE A 18 -11.62 -37.12 -11.25
N CYS A 19 -12.38 -38.16 -11.64
CA CYS A 19 -13.33 -38.84 -10.79
C CYS A 19 -12.58 -39.71 -9.77
N SER A 20 -12.83 -39.45 -8.51
CA SER A 20 -12.90 -40.33 -7.37
C SER A 20 -12.05 -41.62 -7.42
N VAL A 21 -10.81 -41.50 -6.99
CA VAL A 21 -10.12 -42.61 -6.32
C VAL A 21 -10.18 -42.31 -4.81
N LYS A 22 -10.85 -43.15 -4.07
CA LYS A 22 -10.86 -43.12 -2.60
C LYS A 22 -9.41 -43.25 -2.10
N GLY A 23 -8.86 -42.18 -1.55
CA GLY A 23 -7.70 -42.26 -0.71
C GLY A 23 -6.70 -41.13 -0.74
N ASP A 24 -6.41 -40.51 -1.90
CA ASP A 24 -5.34 -39.52 -1.98
C ASP A 24 -5.83 -38.24 -2.66
N GLU A 25 -5.92 -37.14 -1.88
CA GLU A 25 -6.24 -35.81 -2.39
C GLU A 25 -5.02 -35.23 -3.16
N VAL A 26 -5.26 -34.57 -4.29
CA VAL A 26 -4.22 -33.91 -5.07
C VAL A 26 -3.63 -32.79 -4.22
N PRO A 27 -2.31 -32.77 -3.96
CA PRO A 27 -1.70 -31.67 -3.24
C PRO A 27 -1.77 -30.39 -4.06
N PHE A 28 -2.00 -29.27 -3.39
CA PHE A 28 -2.10 -27.97 -4.03
C PHE A 28 -1.34 -26.89 -3.23
N ILE A 29 -0.53 -26.07 -3.90
CA ILE A 29 0.24 -25.00 -3.29
C ILE A 29 -0.50 -23.68 -3.55
N PHE A 30 -0.93 -22.96 -2.50
CA PHE A 30 -1.66 -21.70 -2.60
C PHE A 30 -0.75 -20.49 -2.47
N ASN A 31 0.13 -20.49 -1.45
CA ASN A 31 1.05 -19.44 -1.13
C ASN A 31 2.46 -20.00 -1.05
N TYR A 32 3.43 -19.22 -1.53
CA TYR A 32 4.83 -19.64 -1.51
C TYR A 32 5.76 -18.43 -1.48
N THR A 33 6.99 -18.66 -1.05
CA THR A 33 8.05 -17.66 -1.13
C THR A 33 8.38 -17.38 -2.59
N GLU A 34 8.11 -16.18 -3.07
CA GLU A 34 8.30 -15.80 -4.49
C GLU A 34 9.76 -15.70 -4.91
N PHE A 35 10.68 -15.44 -3.98
CA PHE A 35 12.10 -15.25 -4.23
C PHE A 35 12.97 -16.09 -3.31
N ALA A 36 13.97 -16.76 -3.88
CA ALA A 36 15.04 -17.42 -3.14
C ALA A 36 16.32 -17.55 -3.98
N GLU A 37 17.44 -17.19 -3.39
CA GLU A 37 18.77 -17.53 -3.91
C GLU A 37 19.20 -18.94 -3.52
N PRO A 38 20.24 -19.51 -4.17
CA PRO A 38 20.85 -20.75 -3.70
C PRO A 38 21.23 -20.66 -2.21
N GLY A 39 20.81 -21.67 -1.46
CA GLY A 39 21.02 -21.70 0.00
C GLY A 39 19.92 -21.05 0.83
N GLU A 40 18.93 -20.41 0.23
CA GLU A 40 17.80 -19.82 0.94
C GLU A 40 16.63 -20.77 1.06
N THR A 41 15.78 -20.49 2.05
CA THR A 41 14.58 -21.30 2.35
C THR A 41 13.37 -20.82 1.55
N ILE A 42 12.58 -21.74 1.07
CA ILE A 42 11.28 -21.52 0.47
C ILE A 42 10.22 -22.10 1.39
N GLY A 43 9.21 -21.33 1.71
CA GLY A 43 7.98 -21.80 2.36
C GLY A 43 6.90 -22.07 1.32
N LEU A 44 6.22 -23.19 1.46
CA LEU A 44 5.10 -23.62 0.63
C LEU A 44 3.90 -23.84 1.54
N GLN A 45 2.83 -23.11 1.34
CA GLN A 45 1.57 -23.29 2.05
C GLN A 45 0.51 -23.79 1.08
N GLY A 46 -0.25 -24.80 1.51
CA GLY A 46 -1.21 -25.43 0.62
C GLY A 46 -2.15 -26.41 1.32
N TYR A 47 -2.63 -27.35 0.54
CA TYR A 47 -3.55 -28.40 0.96
C TYR A 47 -3.12 -29.76 0.44
N GLY A 48 -3.54 -30.79 1.15
CA GLY A 48 -3.24 -32.15 0.76
C GLY A 48 -1.79 -32.55 1.02
N PHE A 49 -1.06 -31.81 1.84
CA PHE A 49 0.29 -32.19 2.28
C PHE A 49 0.22 -33.22 3.41
N CYS A 50 1.31 -33.92 3.65
CA CYS A 50 1.46 -34.82 4.79
C CYS A 50 2.93 -34.95 5.18
N GLU A 51 3.22 -35.56 6.31
CA GLU A 51 4.59 -35.80 6.78
C GLU A 51 5.46 -36.64 5.81
N LYS A 52 4.86 -37.32 4.84
CA LYS A 52 5.54 -38.13 3.81
C LYS A 52 5.56 -37.46 2.44
N SER A 53 5.04 -36.27 2.31
CA SER A 53 5.09 -35.52 1.04
C SER A 53 6.51 -35.37 0.58
N LYS A 54 6.79 -35.64 -0.69
CA LYS A 54 8.06 -35.39 -1.34
C LYS A 54 8.03 -34.07 -2.07
N ILE A 55 9.12 -33.34 -2.01
CA ILE A 55 9.24 -32.07 -2.68
C ILE A 55 10.25 -32.21 -3.81
N TRP A 56 9.81 -31.93 -5.02
CA TRP A 56 10.65 -31.97 -6.20
C TRP A 56 10.86 -30.58 -6.77
N TYR A 57 12.03 -30.35 -7.38
CA TYR A 57 12.30 -29.12 -8.08
C TYR A 57 13.04 -29.35 -9.39
N ALA A 58 13.01 -28.33 -10.23
CA ALA A 58 13.85 -28.21 -11.41
C ALA A 58 14.22 -26.75 -11.65
N LEU A 59 15.45 -26.50 -12.05
CA LEU A 59 15.88 -25.24 -12.61
C LEU A 59 15.38 -25.14 -14.06
N LEU A 60 14.69 -24.08 -14.42
CA LEU A 60 14.24 -23.87 -15.80
C LEU A 60 15.43 -23.56 -16.71
N ASN A 61 15.49 -24.24 -17.84
CA ASN A 61 16.41 -23.88 -18.91
C ASN A 61 15.78 -22.84 -19.85
N ASN A 62 16.59 -22.16 -20.64
CA ASN A 62 16.12 -21.11 -21.56
C ASN A 62 15.56 -21.65 -22.89
N GLU A 63 15.72 -22.94 -23.17
CA GLU A 63 15.35 -23.55 -24.46
C GLU A 63 14.06 -24.40 -24.36
N GLY A 64 13.67 -24.79 -23.14
CA GLY A 64 12.54 -25.70 -22.92
C GLY A 64 11.18 -25.02 -22.97
N THR A 65 10.20 -25.76 -23.50
CA THR A 65 8.78 -25.40 -23.43
C THR A 65 8.02 -26.21 -22.36
N GLU A 66 8.69 -27.20 -21.77
CA GLU A 66 8.18 -28.03 -20.68
C GLU A 66 9.24 -28.14 -19.59
N VAL A 67 8.79 -28.18 -18.33
CA VAL A 67 9.65 -28.45 -17.19
C VAL A 67 9.29 -29.81 -16.58
N LYS A 68 10.32 -30.60 -16.29
CA LYS A 68 10.18 -31.89 -15.61
C LYS A 68 10.95 -31.88 -14.30
N PRO A 69 10.41 -32.49 -13.24
CA PRO A 69 11.13 -32.62 -11.98
C PRO A 69 12.50 -33.25 -12.18
N SER A 70 13.52 -32.70 -11.55
CA SER A 70 14.90 -33.21 -11.72
C SER A 70 15.52 -33.75 -10.45
N LYS A 71 15.24 -33.10 -9.31
CA LYS A 71 15.85 -33.47 -8.01
C LYS A 71 14.81 -33.36 -6.89
N GLU A 72 14.93 -34.22 -5.89
CA GLU A 72 14.13 -34.12 -4.66
C GLU A 72 14.82 -33.21 -3.64
N LEU A 73 14.04 -32.38 -2.96
CA LEU A 73 14.47 -31.53 -1.85
C LEU A 73 14.06 -32.14 -0.52
N MET A 74 14.96 -32.05 0.45
CA MET A 74 14.63 -32.45 1.82
C MET A 74 13.85 -31.31 2.50
N ALA A 75 12.72 -31.65 3.11
CA ALA A 75 11.98 -30.73 3.93
C ALA A 75 12.76 -30.37 5.21
N LEU A 76 12.85 -29.07 5.51
CA LEU A 76 13.34 -28.57 6.79
C LEU A 76 12.29 -28.74 7.87
N THR A 77 11.04 -28.51 7.52
CA THR A 77 9.87 -28.72 8.37
C THR A 77 8.64 -28.97 7.49
N GLN A 78 7.69 -29.74 7.97
CA GLN A 78 6.57 -30.22 7.16
C GLN A 78 5.35 -30.55 8.02
N SER A 79 4.17 -30.19 7.54
CA SER A 79 2.86 -30.55 8.08
C SER A 79 1.85 -30.78 6.96
N ASP A 80 0.58 -30.92 7.29
CA ASP A 80 -0.53 -31.08 6.33
C ASP A 80 -0.88 -29.79 5.55
N ILE A 81 -0.40 -28.63 6.00
CA ILE A 81 -0.70 -27.32 5.39
C ILE A 81 0.53 -26.46 5.07
N TYR A 82 1.73 -26.87 5.50
CA TYR A 82 2.96 -26.09 5.28
C TYR A 82 4.19 -26.98 5.15
N ILE A 83 5.06 -26.62 4.23
CA ILE A 83 6.36 -27.25 4.02
C ILE A 83 7.40 -26.14 3.82
N ALA A 84 8.57 -26.27 4.45
CA ALA A 84 9.72 -25.44 4.14
C ALA A 84 10.86 -26.30 3.60
N VAL A 85 11.48 -25.84 2.52
CA VAL A 85 12.64 -26.46 1.88
C VAL A 85 13.73 -25.44 1.60
N GLN A 86 14.97 -25.87 1.49
CA GLN A 86 16.09 -25.02 1.11
C GLN A 86 16.52 -25.33 -0.32
N ILE A 87 16.74 -24.29 -1.12
CA ILE A 87 17.42 -24.43 -2.41
C ILE A 87 18.88 -24.81 -2.11
N PRO A 88 19.46 -25.82 -2.78
CA PRO A 88 20.83 -26.24 -2.52
C PRO A 88 21.83 -25.08 -2.71
N GLU A 89 22.82 -24.97 -1.83
CA GLU A 89 23.82 -23.88 -1.85
C GLU A 89 24.66 -23.83 -3.13
N GLY A 90 24.90 -24.96 -3.75
CA GLY A 90 25.65 -25.06 -4.99
C GLY A 90 24.79 -24.98 -6.27
N GLU A 91 23.52 -24.66 -6.18
CA GLU A 91 22.65 -24.55 -7.35
C GLU A 91 22.91 -23.25 -8.10
N GLN A 92 22.57 -23.20 -9.37
CA GLN A 92 22.66 -21.97 -10.17
C GLN A 92 21.47 -21.05 -9.88
N THR A 93 21.71 -19.76 -9.84
CA THR A 93 20.64 -18.76 -9.79
C THR A 93 19.78 -18.87 -11.05
N GLY A 94 18.46 -18.87 -10.87
CA GLY A 94 17.50 -18.97 -11.97
C GLY A 94 16.08 -19.14 -11.45
N ILE A 95 15.15 -19.50 -12.33
CA ILE A 95 13.77 -19.79 -11.98
C ILE A 95 13.64 -21.26 -11.63
N TYR A 96 13.13 -21.56 -10.45
CA TYR A 96 12.90 -22.93 -9.97
C TYR A 96 11.42 -23.25 -10.05
N ALA A 97 11.10 -24.37 -10.70
CA ALA A 97 9.77 -24.98 -10.60
C ALA A 97 9.76 -25.95 -9.41
N ILE A 98 8.74 -25.87 -8.57
CA ILE A 98 8.60 -26.67 -7.35
C ILE A 98 7.28 -27.45 -7.39
N TRP A 99 7.32 -28.71 -7.00
CA TRP A 99 6.16 -29.61 -6.86
C TRP A 99 6.13 -30.24 -5.48
N VAL A 100 4.93 -30.49 -5.00
CA VAL A 100 4.67 -31.40 -3.87
C VAL A 100 4.04 -32.67 -4.40
N VAL A 101 4.50 -33.82 -3.92
CA VAL A 101 4.08 -35.12 -4.40
C VAL A 101 3.66 -36.03 -3.24
N ASN A 102 2.47 -36.58 -3.32
CA ASN A 102 1.96 -37.60 -2.39
C ASN A 102 1.58 -38.89 -3.16
N ASN A 103 2.14 -40.01 -2.80
CA ASN A 103 1.77 -41.32 -3.41
C ASN A 103 1.69 -41.26 -4.96
N ASP A 104 2.71 -40.63 -5.58
CA ASP A 104 2.83 -40.37 -7.03
C ASP A 104 1.78 -39.42 -7.62
N ILE A 105 1.00 -38.72 -6.78
CA ILE A 105 0.11 -37.63 -7.19
C ILE A 105 0.84 -36.30 -7.06
N TRP A 106 0.98 -35.60 -8.17
CA TRP A 106 1.75 -34.37 -8.29
C TRP A 106 0.88 -33.12 -8.17
N SER A 107 1.34 -32.12 -7.41
CA SER A 107 0.75 -30.78 -7.48
C SER A 107 1.03 -30.11 -8.83
N PRO A 108 0.25 -29.11 -9.24
CA PRO A 108 0.71 -28.14 -10.21
C PRO A 108 2.03 -27.47 -9.72
N PRO A 109 2.98 -27.15 -10.63
CA PRO A 109 4.20 -26.47 -10.24
C PRO A 109 3.96 -25.02 -9.86
N VAL A 110 4.71 -24.54 -8.86
CA VAL A 110 4.88 -23.11 -8.61
C VAL A 110 6.28 -22.68 -9.03
N PHE A 111 6.43 -21.41 -9.40
CA PHE A 111 7.67 -20.90 -9.97
C PHE A 111 8.29 -19.83 -9.05
N ILE A 112 9.42 -20.16 -8.47
CA ILE A 112 10.21 -19.26 -7.63
C ILE A 112 11.12 -18.42 -8.54
N ASN A 113 11.35 -17.16 -8.19
CA ASN A 113 12.17 -16.19 -8.94
C ASN A 113 11.60 -15.78 -10.30
N LYS A 114 10.38 -16.10 -10.59
CA LYS A 114 9.71 -15.63 -11.81
C LYS A 114 9.37 -14.15 -11.68
N ALA A 115 9.69 -13.34 -12.68
CA ALA A 115 9.31 -11.92 -12.67
C ALA A 115 7.80 -11.76 -12.55
N ARG A 116 7.35 -10.82 -11.73
CA ARG A 116 5.93 -10.50 -11.56
C ARG A 116 5.73 -9.00 -11.47
N VAL A 117 5.05 -8.42 -12.46
CA VAL A 117 4.58 -7.04 -12.40
C VAL A 117 3.33 -6.99 -11.52
N LYS A 118 3.33 -6.16 -10.51
CA LYS A 118 2.19 -5.93 -9.60
C LYS A 118 1.44 -4.67 -9.99
N THR A 119 2.17 -3.61 -10.34
CA THR A 119 1.57 -2.36 -10.83
C THR A 119 2.48 -1.65 -11.83
N ALA A 120 1.92 -0.81 -12.67
CA ALA A 120 2.64 0.10 -13.56
C ALA A 120 2.60 1.53 -13.00
N GLU A 121 3.53 2.38 -13.37
CA GLU A 121 3.54 3.80 -12.99
C GLU A 121 2.31 4.54 -13.51
N PHE A 122 1.84 4.13 -14.68
CA PHE A 122 0.65 4.68 -15.35
C PHE A 122 -0.20 3.56 -15.93
N ASP A 123 -1.51 3.73 -15.93
CA ASP A 123 -2.49 2.89 -16.59
C ASP A 123 -2.54 3.11 -18.12
N GLU A 124 -1.95 4.20 -18.58
CA GLU A 124 -1.86 4.59 -20.00
C GLU A 124 -0.43 5.01 -20.36
N ILE A 125 -0.06 4.76 -21.62
CA ILE A 125 1.28 5.06 -22.16
C ILE A 125 1.15 5.74 -23.54
N MET A 126 2.27 6.20 -24.07
CA MET A 126 2.36 6.75 -25.42
C MET A 126 3.41 5.99 -26.24
N PRO A 127 3.35 6.00 -27.57
CA PRO A 127 4.46 5.52 -28.42
C PRO A 127 5.76 6.27 -28.08
N GLY A 128 6.86 5.53 -27.93
CA GLY A 128 8.19 6.07 -27.63
C GLY A 128 8.35 6.67 -26.22
N CYS A 129 7.45 6.42 -25.29
CA CYS A 129 7.55 6.94 -23.92
C CYS A 129 8.32 6.00 -23.00
N ARG A 130 8.80 6.54 -21.90
CA ARG A 130 9.33 5.78 -20.76
C ARG A 130 8.31 5.72 -19.66
N PHE A 131 8.23 4.60 -18.97
CA PHE A 131 7.46 4.39 -17.76
C PHE A 131 8.07 3.27 -16.96
N ARG A 132 7.71 3.17 -15.68
CA ARG A 132 8.20 2.12 -14.79
C ARG A 132 7.11 1.11 -14.50
N VAL A 133 7.55 -0.09 -14.19
CA VAL A 133 6.72 -1.14 -13.59
C VAL A 133 7.34 -1.57 -12.27
N PHE A 134 6.49 -1.93 -11.33
CA PHE A 134 6.87 -2.31 -9.99
C PHE A 134 6.36 -3.72 -9.68
N GLY A 135 7.15 -4.48 -8.94
CA GLY A 135 6.76 -5.84 -8.62
C GLY A 135 7.84 -6.63 -7.89
N SER A 136 8.03 -7.88 -8.26
CA SER A 136 9.05 -8.77 -7.69
C SER A 136 9.85 -9.47 -8.79
N ASN A 137 11.09 -9.83 -8.46
CA ASN A 137 11.99 -10.61 -9.33
C ASN A 137 12.23 -9.99 -10.71
N MET A 138 12.19 -8.63 -10.82
CA MET A 138 12.48 -7.95 -12.09
C MET A 138 13.92 -8.16 -12.53
N LYS A 139 14.82 -8.43 -11.58
CA LYS A 139 16.21 -8.76 -11.82
C LYS A 139 16.61 -9.95 -10.93
N ILE A 140 17.21 -10.97 -11.52
CA ILE A 140 17.86 -12.07 -10.82
C ILE A 140 19.23 -12.32 -11.45
N GLY A 141 20.27 -12.51 -10.65
CA GLY A 141 21.62 -12.76 -11.14
C GLY A 141 22.05 -11.79 -12.26
N ASP A 142 22.77 -12.32 -13.24
CA ASP A 142 23.29 -11.55 -14.37
C ASP A 142 22.46 -11.73 -15.67
N PHE A 143 21.22 -12.16 -15.55
CA PHE A 143 20.33 -12.35 -16.69
C PHE A 143 19.86 -11.01 -17.27
N ASN A 144 19.64 -10.99 -18.58
CA ASN A 144 19.14 -9.81 -19.30
C ASN A 144 17.60 -9.85 -19.33
N PRO A 145 16.91 -8.93 -18.68
CA PRO A 145 15.48 -8.89 -18.67
C PRO A 145 14.90 -8.48 -20.02
N MET A 146 13.70 -8.93 -20.31
CA MET A 146 12.97 -8.68 -21.55
C MET A 146 11.53 -8.33 -21.28
N ALA A 147 10.94 -7.48 -22.13
CA ALA A 147 9.52 -7.16 -22.09
C ALA A 147 8.94 -7.02 -23.50
N ARG A 148 7.66 -7.30 -23.62
CA ARG A 148 6.90 -7.10 -24.85
C ARG A 148 5.45 -6.75 -24.55
N LEU A 149 4.89 -5.93 -25.41
CA LEU A 149 3.46 -5.63 -25.42
C LEU A 149 2.77 -6.50 -26.47
N VAL A 150 1.61 -7.04 -26.16
CA VAL A 150 0.84 -7.91 -27.06
C VAL A 150 -0.56 -7.34 -27.23
N ASP A 151 -0.95 -7.12 -28.47
CA ASP A 151 -2.28 -6.62 -28.81
C ASP A 151 -3.35 -7.73 -28.73
N LYS A 152 -4.61 -7.33 -28.89
CA LYS A 152 -5.75 -8.26 -28.88
C LYS A 152 -5.74 -9.32 -29.99
N PHE A 153 -4.90 -9.15 -31.01
CA PHE A 153 -4.73 -10.11 -32.11
C PHE A 153 -3.52 -11.04 -31.91
N GLY A 154 -2.78 -10.86 -30.82
CA GLY A 154 -1.58 -11.64 -30.51
C GLY A 154 -0.29 -11.12 -31.17
N VAL A 155 -0.33 -9.95 -31.80
CA VAL A 155 0.87 -9.32 -32.37
C VAL A 155 1.72 -8.77 -31.24
N SER A 156 3.02 -9.10 -31.28
CA SER A 156 3.98 -8.77 -30.23
C SER A 156 4.86 -7.59 -30.67
N TYR A 157 5.05 -6.66 -29.74
CA TYR A 157 5.89 -5.46 -29.89
C TYR A 157 6.95 -5.49 -28.79
N ASN A 158 8.20 -5.59 -29.17
CA ASN A 158 9.29 -5.60 -28.21
C ASN A 158 9.41 -4.25 -27.52
N VAL A 159 9.56 -4.29 -26.19
CA VAL A 159 9.76 -3.14 -25.33
C VAL A 159 11.19 -3.18 -24.82
N THR A 160 11.91 -2.06 -24.92
CA THR A 160 13.23 -1.97 -24.29
C THR A 160 13.05 -1.97 -22.77
N MET A 161 13.61 -2.96 -22.10
CA MET A 161 13.55 -3.09 -20.65
C MET A 161 14.94 -2.91 -20.07
N LYS A 162 15.03 -2.03 -19.08
CA LYS A 162 16.18 -1.86 -18.21
C LYS A 162 15.73 -2.10 -16.78
N SER A 163 16.12 -3.22 -16.19
CA SER A 163 15.84 -3.42 -14.78
C SER A 163 16.71 -2.46 -13.95
N VAL A 164 16.10 -1.85 -12.97
CA VAL A 164 16.78 -0.99 -12.00
C VAL A 164 17.26 -1.87 -10.83
N ASP A 165 16.33 -2.68 -10.30
CA ASP A 165 16.60 -3.64 -9.24
C ASP A 165 15.54 -4.77 -9.24
N ASP A 166 15.46 -5.54 -8.16
CA ASP A 166 14.54 -6.67 -8.00
C ASP A 166 13.06 -6.26 -8.03
N ASN A 167 12.75 -5.00 -7.72
CA ASN A 167 11.38 -4.50 -7.59
C ASN A 167 10.97 -3.53 -8.70
N ILE A 168 11.90 -2.95 -9.43
CA ILE A 168 11.64 -1.86 -10.37
C ILE A 168 12.29 -2.16 -11.72
N ALA A 169 11.52 -1.99 -12.79
CA ALA A 169 12.02 -1.97 -14.15
C ALA A 169 11.55 -0.73 -14.89
N GLU A 170 12.45 -0.12 -15.66
CA GLU A 170 12.16 0.96 -16.58
C GLU A 170 11.93 0.39 -17.99
N LEU A 171 10.84 0.78 -18.58
CA LEU A 171 10.41 0.34 -19.91
C LEU A 171 10.39 1.51 -20.88
N THR A 172 10.80 1.26 -22.12
CA THR A 172 10.64 2.22 -23.23
C THR A 172 9.80 1.56 -24.32
N THR A 173 8.67 2.16 -24.62
CA THR A 173 7.72 1.64 -25.61
C THR A 173 8.24 1.87 -27.04
N PRO A 174 7.92 0.99 -27.99
CA PRO A 174 8.22 1.23 -29.38
C PRO A 174 7.34 2.32 -29.99
N GLU A 175 7.84 3.01 -31.00
CA GLU A 175 7.13 4.11 -31.69
C GLU A 175 5.94 3.65 -32.55
N ASN A 176 5.86 2.37 -32.89
CA ASN A 176 4.85 1.82 -33.78
C ASN A 176 3.63 1.21 -33.08
N LEU A 177 3.41 1.53 -31.81
CA LEU A 177 2.20 1.13 -31.10
C LEU A 177 0.98 1.85 -31.70
N LYS A 178 -0.13 1.13 -31.78
CA LYS A 178 -1.40 1.70 -32.28
C LYS A 178 -2.10 2.47 -31.20
N VAL A 179 -2.32 3.75 -31.43
CA VAL A 179 -3.10 4.63 -30.58
C VAL A 179 -4.56 4.17 -30.50
N GLY A 180 -5.15 4.24 -29.29
CA GLY A 180 -6.52 3.82 -29.02
C GLY A 180 -6.68 2.32 -28.74
N GLU A 181 -5.59 1.56 -28.73
CA GLU A 181 -5.63 0.12 -28.43
C GLU A 181 -5.04 -0.17 -27.04
N SER A 182 -5.50 -1.27 -26.43
CA SER A 182 -4.96 -1.78 -25.17
C SER A 182 -4.09 -3.02 -25.41
N TYR A 183 -3.04 -3.14 -24.63
CA TYR A 183 -2.05 -4.18 -24.74
C TYR A 183 -1.86 -4.92 -23.41
N LYS A 184 -1.52 -6.20 -23.48
CA LYS A 184 -1.00 -6.96 -22.35
C LYS A 184 0.52 -6.85 -22.31
N LEU A 185 1.05 -6.52 -21.14
CA LEU A 185 2.50 -6.50 -20.91
C LEU A 185 2.97 -7.88 -20.46
N TYR A 186 3.95 -8.41 -21.15
CA TYR A 186 4.68 -9.61 -20.77
C TYR A 186 6.09 -9.22 -20.35
N VAL A 187 6.56 -9.79 -19.25
CA VAL A 187 7.90 -9.56 -18.72
C VAL A 187 8.61 -10.87 -18.43
N ASN A 188 9.93 -10.85 -18.58
CA ASN A 188 10.81 -11.95 -18.22
C ASN A 188 12.11 -11.35 -17.67
N ASN A 189 12.61 -11.85 -16.56
CA ASN A 189 13.88 -11.40 -15.99
C ASN A 189 15.13 -11.99 -16.69
N GLY A 190 14.93 -12.64 -17.83
CA GLY A 190 15.97 -13.22 -18.66
C GLY A 190 16.26 -14.70 -18.39
N ALA A 191 15.66 -15.28 -17.35
CA ALA A 191 15.80 -16.69 -17.02
C ALA A 191 14.58 -17.50 -17.44
N GLY A 192 14.76 -18.83 -17.62
CA GLY A 192 13.67 -19.79 -17.85
C GLY A 192 12.99 -19.67 -19.22
N GLY A 193 13.55 -18.94 -20.17
CA GLY A 193 13.04 -18.79 -21.53
C GLY A 193 11.56 -18.40 -21.56
N LYS A 194 10.76 -19.09 -22.40
CA LYS A 194 9.32 -18.82 -22.54
C LYS A 194 8.53 -19.13 -21.25
N MET A 195 8.98 -20.10 -20.48
CA MET A 195 8.33 -20.46 -19.21
C MET A 195 8.59 -19.44 -18.10
N GLY A 196 9.69 -18.69 -18.19
CA GLY A 196 10.00 -17.60 -17.27
C GLY A 196 9.18 -16.32 -17.54
N GLU A 197 8.45 -16.26 -18.66
CA GLU A 197 7.63 -15.10 -18.99
C GLU A 197 6.34 -15.07 -18.15
N SER A 198 6.02 -13.88 -17.63
CA SER A 198 4.74 -13.62 -16.93
C SER A 198 3.98 -12.49 -17.61
N VAL A 199 2.68 -12.46 -17.40
CA VAL A 199 1.80 -11.42 -17.93
C VAL A 199 1.32 -10.53 -16.80
N PHE A 200 1.37 -9.23 -17.01
CA PHE A 200 0.70 -8.27 -16.16
C PHE A 200 -0.81 -8.39 -16.33
N GLU A 201 -1.53 -8.53 -15.24
CA GLU A 201 -2.97 -8.85 -15.28
C GLU A 201 -3.78 -7.70 -15.88
N GLU A 202 -3.40 -6.47 -15.64
CA GLU A 202 -4.05 -5.30 -16.21
C GLU A 202 -3.64 -5.07 -17.66
N SER A 203 -4.47 -4.33 -18.38
CA SER A 203 -4.16 -3.92 -19.74
C SER A 203 -3.69 -2.47 -19.73
N ILE A 204 -2.66 -2.18 -20.49
CA ILE A 204 -2.09 -0.84 -20.63
C ILE A 204 -2.68 -0.21 -21.89
N PHE A 205 -3.30 0.96 -21.76
CA PHE A 205 -3.89 1.69 -22.87
C PHE A 205 -2.85 2.57 -23.57
N VAL A 206 -2.86 2.61 -24.92
CA VAL A 206 -1.98 3.48 -25.71
C VAL A 206 -2.73 4.70 -26.18
N ARG A 207 -2.36 5.84 -25.65
CA ARG A 207 -2.93 7.14 -26.00
C ARG A 207 -2.10 7.87 -27.05
N GLU A 208 -2.73 8.86 -27.68
CA GLU A 208 -2.06 9.75 -28.61
C GLU A 208 -1.00 10.62 -27.88
N LYS A 209 0.15 10.76 -28.53
CA LYS A 209 1.21 11.65 -28.05
C LYS A 209 0.84 13.09 -28.41
N LYS A 210 0.59 13.91 -27.41
CA LYS A 210 0.28 15.34 -27.53
C LYS A 210 1.35 16.17 -26.83
N ASP A 211 1.48 17.43 -27.22
CA ASP A 211 2.41 18.38 -26.59
C ASP A 211 2.01 18.64 -25.14
N ASP A 212 2.88 18.32 -24.22
CA ASP A 212 2.74 18.65 -22.80
C ASP A 212 3.19 20.10 -22.54
N LEU A 213 2.30 21.05 -22.83
CA LEU A 213 2.54 22.48 -22.73
C LEU A 213 2.86 22.98 -21.32
N LEU A 214 2.43 22.22 -20.31
CA LEU A 214 2.62 22.53 -18.89
C LEU A 214 3.78 21.74 -18.27
N ARG A 215 4.41 20.86 -19.09
CA ARG A 215 5.53 20.01 -18.66
C ARG A 215 5.20 19.20 -17.42
N LEU A 216 4.03 18.58 -17.41
CA LEU A 216 3.56 17.77 -16.29
C LEU A 216 4.31 16.44 -16.19
N GLU A 217 4.86 15.97 -17.32
CA GLU A 217 5.63 14.72 -17.39
C GLU A 217 4.83 13.50 -16.93
N VAL A 218 3.56 13.51 -17.34
CA VAL A 218 2.62 12.39 -17.17
C VAL A 218 1.92 12.13 -18.51
N PRO A 219 1.42 10.92 -18.77
CA PRO A 219 0.82 10.60 -20.07
C PRO A 219 -0.32 11.53 -20.49
N TRP A 220 -1.12 11.99 -19.52
CA TRP A 220 -2.24 12.90 -19.75
C TRP A 220 -1.86 14.40 -19.76
N GLY A 221 -0.57 14.73 -19.65
CA GLY A 221 -0.09 16.13 -19.68
C GLY A 221 -0.48 16.89 -20.94
N GLY A 222 -0.55 16.19 -22.08
CA GLY A 222 -0.99 16.77 -23.34
C GLY A 222 -2.49 17.07 -23.47
N ASP A 223 -3.31 16.72 -22.49
CA ASP A 223 -4.75 17.02 -22.50
C ASP A 223 -5.08 18.47 -22.11
N PHE A 224 -4.07 19.21 -21.68
CA PHE A 224 -4.16 20.65 -21.43
C PHE A 224 -3.90 21.48 -22.69
N ASP A 225 -4.47 21.09 -23.82
CA ASP A 225 -4.32 21.74 -25.12
C ASP A 225 -4.77 23.19 -25.13
N PHE A 226 -5.76 23.52 -24.28
CA PHE A 226 -6.24 24.87 -24.04
C PHE A 226 -5.19 25.78 -23.35
N ALA A 227 -4.09 25.27 -22.87
CA ALA A 227 -3.04 26.06 -22.18
C ALA A 227 -2.36 27.10 -23.07
N LYS A 228 -2.58 27.03 -24.40
CA LYS A 228 -2.20 28.08 -25.36
C LYS A 228 -3.01 29.36 -25.16
N ASN A 229 -4.25 29.29 -24.64
CA ASN A 229 -5.12 30.41 -24.38
C ASN A 229 -4.82 30.99 -22.99
N VAL A 230 -4.12 32.14 -22.96
CA VAL A 230 -3.67 32.75 -21.72
C VAL A 230 -4.47 34.01 -21.43
N TYR A 231 -4.95 34.12 -20.20
CA TYR A 231 -5.65 35.27 -19.63
C TYR A 231 -4.75 35.96 -18.60
N ASN A 232 -4.03 36.99 -19.00
CA ASN A 232 -3.19 37.79 -18.08
C ASN A 232 -4.09 38.71 -17.22
N VAL A 233 -4.17 38.41 -15.92
CA VAL A 233 -5.09 39.14 -15.02
C VAL A 233 -4.85 40.65 -14.93
N LYS A 234 -3.64 41.12 -15.30
CA LYS A 234 -3.29 42.56 -15.28
C LYS A 234 -3.55 43.28 -16.61
N THR A 235 -3.39 42.60 -17.75
CA THR A 235 -3.28 43.27 -19.04
C THR A 235 -4.24 42.74 -20.11
N ASP A 236 -4.91 41.62 -19.91
CA ASP A 236 -5.75 41.03 -20.94
C ASP A 236 -6.99 41.89 -21.24
N LYS A 237 -7.16 42.30 -22.48
CA LYS A 237 -8.24 43.18 -22.92
C LYS A 237 -9.64 42.55 -22.81
N ARG A 238 -9.72 41.21 -22.75
CA ARG A 238 -10.99 40.48 -22.58
C ARG A 238 -11.58 40.65 -21.18
N LEU A 239 -10.75 40.93 -20.17
CA LEU A 239 -11.17 41.09 -18.79
C LEU A 239 -11.61 42.51 -18.52
N GLN A 240 -12.82 42.70 -17.99
CA GLN A 240 -13.36 44.01 -17.63
C GLN A 240 -12.68 44.54 -16.34
N LEU A 241 -12.41 43.66 -15.39
CA LEU A 241 -11.71 43.98 -14.14
C LEU A 241 -10.28 43.43 -14.21
N LYS A 242 -9.32 44.26 -13.80
CA LYS A 242 -7.89 43.93 -13.77
C LYS A 242 -7.41 43.72 -12.35
N ALA A 243 -6.59 42.70 -12.13
CA ALA A 243 -5.91 42.56 -10.87
C ALA A 243 -4.71 43.51 -10.77
N MET A 244 -4.49 44.06 -9.60
CA MET A 244 -3.38 45.00 -9.35
C MET A 244 -2.10 44.25 -8.95
N GLY A 245 -2.22 43.24 -8.07
CA GLY A 245 -1.08 42.46 -7.57
C GLY A 245 -0.08 43.34 -6.81
N ASP A 246 -0.59 44.38 -6.09
CA ASP A 246 0.18 45.33 -5.30
C ASP A 246 0.25 44.99 -3.80
N GLY A 247 -0.42 43.93 -3.39
CA GLY A 247 -0.50 43.47 -2.00
C GLY A 247 -1.50 44.18 -1.13
N VAL A 248 -2.17 45.24 -1.64
CA VAL A 248 -3.11 46.10 -0.92
C VAL A 248 -4.52 45.97 -1.47
N THR A 249 -4.68 46.10 -2.78
CA THR A 249 -5.95 45.98 -3.47
C THR A 249 -6.48 44.55 -3.37
N ASN A 250 -7.80 44.40 -3.09
CA ASN A 250 -8.44 43.07 -3.11
C ASN A 250 -8.64 42.59 -4.55
N ASP A 251 -7.84 41.65 -4.96
CA ASP A 251 -7.82 41.09 -6.33
C ASP A 251 -8.77 39.92 -6.55
N GLN A 252 -9.52 39.49 -5.52
CA GLN A 252 -10.37 38.27 -5.55
C GLN A 252 -11.34 38.30 -6.74
N LYS A 253 -12.07 39.37 -6.92
CA LYS A 253 -13.08 39.50 -8.01
C LYS A 253 -12.42 39.50 -9.39
N ALA A 254 -11.26 40.12 -9.55
CA ALA A 254 -10.54 40.16 -10.83
C ALA A 254 -10.01 38.81 -11.23
N ILE A 255 -9.45 38.05 -10.26
CA ILE A 255 -8.97 36.69 -10.49
C ILE A 255 -10.15 35.76 -10.79
N GLN A 256 -11.25 35.86 -10.02
CA GLN A 256 -12.43 35.02 -10.25
C GLN A 256 -13.03 35.28 -11.63
N MET A 257 -13.15 36.55 -12.03
CA MET A 257 -13.63 36.89 -13.38
C MET A 257 -12.75 36.30 -14.49
N ALA A 258 -11.44 36.26 -14.30
CA ALA A 258 -10.54 35.66 -15.27
C ALA A 258 -10.74 34.13 -15.35
N ILE A 259 -10.95 33.46 -14.22
CA ILE A 259 -11.28 32.02 -14.15
C ILE A 259 -12.58 31.74 -14.87
N ASP A 260 -13.65 32.50 -14.57
CA ASP A 260 -14.97 32.34 -15.16
C ASP A 260 -14.95 32.60 -16.67
N MET A 261 -14.20 33.63 -17.10
CA MET A 261 -14.01 33.92 -18.53
C MET A 261 -13.27 32.79 -19.24
N ALA A 262 -12.18 32.30 -18.67
CA ALA A 262 -11.42 31.19 -19.24
C ALA A 262 -12.28 29.93 -19.38
N ALA A 263 -13.03 29.58 -18.35
CA ALA A 263 -13.94 28.46 -18.37
C ALA A 263 -15.04 28.58 -19.44
N SER A 264 -15.68 29.76 -19.52
CA SER A 264 -16.74 30.03 -20.48
C SER A 264 -16.28 30.00 -21.95
N GLN A 265 -15.00 30.21 -22.18
CA GLN A 265 -14.37 30.17 -23.51
C GLN A 265 -13.68 28.82 -23.83
N GLY A 266 -14.05 27.77 -23.15
CA GLY A 266 -13.55 26.40 -23.41
C GLY A 266 -12.23 26.06 -22.71
N GLY A 267 -11.74 26.91 -21.83
CA GLY A 267 -10.55 26.69 -21.03
C GLY A 267 -9.42 27.67 -21.30
N GLY A 268 -8.45 27.68 -20.38
CA GLY A 268 -7.26 28.54 -20.52
C GLY A 268 -6.39 28.58 -19.28
N VAL A 269 -5.27 29.25 -19.41
CA VAL A 269 -4.36 29.58 -18.32
C VAL A 269 -4.69 30.97 -17.81
N VAL A 270 -5.18 31.09 -16.60
CA VAL A 270 -5.30 32.36 -15.87
C VAL A 270 -3.92 32.66 -15.29
N TYR A 271 -3.24 33.61 -15.93
CA TYR A 271 -1.85 33.96 -15.61
C TYR A 271 -1.77 35.16 -14.69
N LEU A 272 -1.16 34.97 -13.55
CA LEU A 272 -0.84 35.98 -12.57
C LEU A 272 0.63 36.40 -12.71
N PRO A 273 0.95 37.56 -13.32
CA PRO A 273 2.32 38.08 -13.34
C PRO A 273 2.91 38.20 -11.95
N ALA A 274 4.22 38.44 -11.85
CA ALA A 274 4.87 38.73 -10.58
C ALA A 274 4.16 39.84 -9.81
N GLY A 275 3.91 39.58 -8.52
CA GLY A 275 3.17 40.49 -7.64
C GLY A 275 2.57 39.79 -6.43
N SER A 276 2.02 40.59 -5.52
CA SER A 276 1.32 40.13 -4.33
C SER A 276 -0.18 40.39 -4.49
N TYR A 277 -0.97 39.32 -4.62
CA TYR A 277 -2.41 39.39 -4.87
C TYR A 277 -3.16 39.16 -3.57
N LYS A 278 -3.81 40.22 -3.05
CA LYS A 278 -4.59 40.14 -1.81
C LYS A 278 -5.96 39.51 -2.11
N ILE A 279 -6.37 38.52 -1.32
CA ILE A 279 -7.69 37.92 -1.38
C ILE A 279 -8.41 38.16 -0.06
N GLU A 280 -9.48 38.93 -0.10
CA GLU A 280 -10.38 39.17 1.03
C GLU A 280 -11.81 38.83 0.63
N TYR A 281 -12.51 38.09 1.48
CA TYR A 281 -13.90 37.72 1.29
C TYR A 281 -14.62 37.67 2.64
N GLU A 282 -15.84 38.14 2.66
CA GLU A 282 -16.67 38.20 3.87
C GLU A 282 -17.59 36.97 3.97
N SER A 283 -17.93 36.39 2.85
CA SER A 283 -18.78 35.21 2.71
C SER A 283 -18.37 34.39 1.50
N GLY A 284 -18.71 33.09 1.49
CA GLY A 284 -18.33 32.17 0.45
C GLY A 284 -16.89 31.72 0.56
N CYS A 285 -16.19 31.57 -0.56
CA CYS A 285 -14.80 31.14 -0.64
C CYS A 285 -13.89 32.20 -1.26
N GLY A 286 -12.58 32.06 -1.09
CA GLY A 286 -11.60 32.96 -1.69
C GLY A 286 -11.59 32.87 -3.21
N ILE A 287 -11.20 31.73 -3.75
CA ILE A 287 -11.14 31.44 -5.20
C ILE A 287 -11.89 30.13 -5.47
N LEU A 288 -12.78 30.16 -6.46
CA LEU A 288 -13.51 28.99 -6.97
C LEU A 288 -12.91 28.57 -8.31
N MET A 289 -12.26 27.41 -8.33
CA MET A 289 -11.69 26.83 -9.56
C MET A 289 -12.80 26.30 -10.49
N GLN A 290 -12.47 26.16 -11.75
CA GLN A 290 -13.37 25.55 -12.75
C GLN A 290 -12.62 24.55 -13.63
N SER A 291 -13.37 23.62 -14.23
CA SER A 291 -12.83 22.68 -15.20
C SER A 291 -12.17 23.38 -16.38
N ARG A 292 -11.12 22.80 -16.93
CA ARG A 292 -10.31 23.34 -18.03
C ARG A 292 -9.63 24.68 -17.73
N VAL A 293 -9.41 25.00 -16.45
CA VAL A 293 -8.72 26.22 -16.04
C VAL A 293 -7.44 25.86 -15.24
N VAL A 294 -6.34 26.46 -15.66
CA VAL A 294 -5.07 26.41 -14.91
C VAL A 294 -4.77 27.79 -14.34
N LEU A 295 -4.66 27.87 -13.03
CA LEU A 295 -4.19 29.07 -12.35
C LEU A 295 -2.66 29.02 -12.28
N ARG A 296 -1.96 29.94 -12.96
CA ARG A 296 -0.51 29.93 -13.08
C ARG A 296 0.12 31.26 -12.71
N GLY A 297 1.15 31.20 -11.90
CA GLY A 297 2.00 32.36 -11.57
C GLY A 297 3.24 32.48 -12.46
N ALA A 298 4.08 33.45 -12.12
CA ALA A 298 5.39 33.67 -12.70
C ALA A 298 6.51 32.88 -11.98
N GLY A 299 6.16 32.11 -10.99
CA GLY A 299 7.03 31.34 -10.10
C GLY A 299 6.59 31.47 -8.65
N LYS A 300 6.77 30.42 -7.85
CA LYS A 300 6.32 30.41 -6.44
C LYS A 300 6.95 31.50 -5.57
N GLU A 301 8.15 32.00 -5.93
CA GLU A 301 8.81 33.09 -5.25
C GLU A 301 8.38 34.48 -5.79
N LYS A 302 7.66 34.55 -6.90
CA LYS A 302 7.34 35.79 -7.62
C LYS A 302 5.86 36.13 -7.58
N THR A 303 4.99 35.16 -7.55
CA THR A 303 3.54 35.34 -7.54
C THR A 303 2.98 34.83 -6.22
N ILE A 304 2.50 35.74 -5.39
CA ILE A 304 2.04 35.44 -4.04
C ILE A 304 0.55 35.77 -3.92
N ILE A 305 -0.29 34.81 -3.70
CA ILE A 305 -1.70 34.97 -3.33
C ILE A 305 -1.76 34.99 -1.80
N LYS A 306 -2.10 36.17 -1.23
CA LYS A 306 -2.13 36.40 0.21
C LYS A 306 -3.55 36.54 0.71
N TYR A 307 -3.96 35.66 1.58
CA TYR A 307 -5.30 35.68 2.17
C TYR A 307 -5.34 36.58 3.40
N GLY A 308 -6.34 37.52 3.41
CA GLY A 308 -6.72 38.32 4.56
C GLY A 308 -8.13 37.92 4.97
N TYR A 309 -8.36 37.72 6.26
CA TYR A 309 -9.66 37.35 6.78
C TYR A 309 -10.38 38.58 7.33
N GLY A 310 -11.52 38.95 6.71
CA GLY A 310 -12.38 40.02 7.21
C GLY A 310 -13.10 39.69 8.51
N LYS A 311 -13.39 38.38 8.74
CA LYS A 311 -13.88 37.83 10.01
C LYS A 311 -13.10 36.60 10.39
N PRO A 312 -12.76 36.41 11.68
CA PRO A 312 -12.20 35.15 12.12
C PRO A 312 -13.20 34.04 11.83
N PHE A 313 -12.68 32.93 11.33
CA PHE A 313 -13.43 31.69 11.15
C PHE A 313 -14.27 31.42 12.40
N SER A 314 -15.59 31.30 12.26
CA SER A 314 -16.47 31.03 13.40
C SER A 314 -16.04 29.73 14.06
N THR A 315 -15.56 29.84 15.28
CA THR A 315 -15.14 28.69 16.10
C THR A 315 -16.32 27.96 16.73
N GLU A 316 -17.54 28.34 16.46
CA GLU A 316 -18.74 27.57 16.82
C GLU A 316 -18.83 26.35 15.88
N ARG A 317 -17.91 25.44 16.11
CA ARG A 317 -17.97 24.08 15.58
C ARG A 317 -19.01 23.34 16.38
N VAL A 318 -20.18 23.16 15.82
CA VAL A 318 -21.22 22.31 16.40
C VAL A 318 -20.64 20.92 16.59
N LYS A 319 -20.73 20.32 17.77
CA LYS A 319 -20.28 18.95 18.04
C LYS A 319 -21.19 17.95 17.35
N GLY A 320 -20.66 17.15 16.45
CA GLY A 320 -21.41 16.05 15.82
C GLY A 320 -21.66 14.88 16.75
N LYS A 321 -22.51 13.97 16.28
CA LYS A 321 -22.97 12.77 16.98
C LYS A 321 -21.85 11.90 17.61
N TYR A 322 -20.61 12.06 17.18
CA TYR A 322 -19.45 11.28 17.63
C TYR A 322 -18.41 12.10 18.42
N GLY A 323 -18.73 13.32 18.84
CA GLY A 323 -17.80 14.16 19.63
C GLY A 323 -16.63 14.74 18.84
N TRP A 324 -16.56 14.55 17.55
CA TRP A 324 -15.57 15.16 16.66
C TRP A 324 -15.97 16.60 16.34
N PRO A 325 -15.01 17.54 16.20
CA PRO A 325 -15.35 18.89 15.77
C PRO A 325 -16.06 18.80 14.42
N LEU A 326 -17.23 19.39 14.33
CA LEU A 326 -17.97 19.51 13.07
C LEU A 326 -17.25 20.44 12.10
N GLY A 327 -16.38 19.88 11.36
CA GLY A 327 -15.98 20.36 10.07
C GLY A 327 -16.31 19.34 9.01
N TRP A 328 -16.92 18.22 9.39
CA TRP A 328 -17.02 17.07 8.50
C TRP A 328 -18.37 16.87 7.83
N PRO A 329 -19.54 17.18 8.37
CA PRO A 329 -20.76 17.06 7.60
C PRO A 329 -21.30 18.38 7.00
N ASP A 330 -20.85 19.51 7.48
CA ASP A 330 -21.32 20.84 7.09
C ASP A 330 -20.15 21.74 6.66
N CYS A 331 -19.19 21.22 5.90
CA CYS A 331 -18.21 22.07 5.25
C CYS A 331 -18.97 22.99 4.31
N ARG A 332 -19.30 24.16 4.79
CA ARG A 332 -19.80 25.23 3.95
C ARG A 332 -18.64 25.77 3.14
N LEU A 333 -18.90 26.18 1.90
CA LEU A 333 -17.95 26.95 1.07
C LEU A 333 -17.38 28.18 1.82
N GLU A 334 -18.07 28.58 2.88
CA GLU A 334 -17.69 29.70 3.71
C GLU A 334 -16.37 29.43 4.46
N GLY A 335 -15.35 30.19 4.11
CA GLY A 335 -14.07 30.20 4.79
C GLY A 335 -12.96 29.41 4.09
N MET A 336 -13.21 28.67 3.04
CA MET A 336 -12.14 28.03 2.26
C MET A 336 -11.41 29.06 1.38
N GLY A 337 -10.09 28.97 1.36
CA GLY A 337 -9.27 29.86 0.53
C GLY A 337 -9.35 29.55 -0.96
N LEU A 338 -9.34 28.27 -1.32
CA LEU A 338 -9.44 27.79 -2.70
C LEU A 338 -10.35 26.54 -2.74
N VAL A 339 -11.31 26.55 -3.64
CA VAL A 339 -12.29 25.48 -3.78
C VAL A 339 -12.27 24.86 -5.17
N PHE A 340 -12.28 23.54 -5.22
CA PHE A 340 -12.61 22.75 -6.40
C PHE A 340 -14.06 22.28 -6.26
N PRO A 341 -14.99 22.81 -7.08
CA PRO A 341 -16.40 22.45 -6.94
C PRO A 341 -16.71 21.12 -7.60
N GLY A 342 -17.73 20.42 -7.11
CA GLY A 342 -18.37 19.27 -7.74
C GLY A 342 -17.43 18.33 -8.52
N PHE A 343 -17.83 17.94 -9.72
CA PHE A 343 -16.93 17.28 -10.67
C PHE A 343 -16.02 18.32 -11.35
N ILE A 344 -14.71 18.10 -11.29
CA ILE A 344 -13.70 18.94 -11.91
C ILE A 344 -12.83 18.14 -12.89
N SER A 345 -12.59 18.69 -14.07
CA SER A 345 -11.77 18.02 -15.07
C SER A 345 -10.70 18.93 -15.65
N THR A 346 -9.52 18.38 -15.83
CA THR A 346 -8.38 19.00 -16.52
C THR A 346 -8.08 20.38 -15.95
N CYS A 347 -7.77 20.41 -14.65
CA CYS A 347 -7.61 21.63 -13.86
C CYS A 347 -6.28 21.59 -13.09
N GLY A 348 -5.71 22.75 -12.78
CA GLY A 348 -4.49 22.75 -12.00
C GLY A 348 -3.99 24.10 -11.52
N LEU A 349 -2.95 23.97 -10.68
CA LEU A 349 -2.24 25.09 -10.05
C LEU A 349 -0.76 24.96 -10.39
N SER A 350 -0.12 26.05 -10.82
CA SER A 350 1.32 26.05 -11.04
C SER A 350 2.01 27.39 -10.77
N ASP A 351 3.26 27.29 -10.34
CA ASP A 351 4.20 28.39 -10.28
C ASP A 351 3.75 29.58 -9.43
N LEU A 352 3.10 29.34 -8.29
CA LEU A 352 2.60 30.41 -7.41
C LEU A 352 2.55 29.97 -5.94
N SER A 353 2.42 30.95 -5.05
CA SER A 353 2.33 30.76 -3.61
C SER A 353 0.96 31.15 -3.06
N PHE A 354 0.46 30.35 -2.14
CA PHE A 354 -0.71 30.63 -1.32
C PHE A 354 -0.25 30.87 0.12
N VAL A 355 -0.38 32.08 0.61
CA VAL A 355 0.09 32.47 1.94
C VAL A 355 -1.07 32.82 2.84
N ASN A 356 -1.02 32.34 4.08
CA ASN A 356 -2.06 32.50 5.08
C ASN A 356 -3.41 31.92 4.62
N VAL A 357 -3.37 30.80 3.92
CA VAL A 357 -4.57 30.11 3.43
C VAL A 357 -5.10 29.16 4.50
N ASN A 358 -6.42 29.10 4.67
CA ASN A 358 -7.04 28.17 5.63
C ASN A 358 -7.09 26.76 5.11
N GLU A 359 -7.72 26.58 3.97
CA GLU A 359 -8.04 25.29 3.39
C GLU A 359 -8.13 25.42 1.87
N CYS A 360 -7.59 24.43 1.20
CA CYS A 360 -7.67 24.27 -0.25
C CYS A 360 -8.24 22.89 -0.57
N GLY A 361 -9.11 22.78 -1.54
CA GLY A 361 -9.53 21.48 -2.03
C GLY A 361 -11.00 21.35 -2.34
N HIS A 362 -11.45 20.11 -2.40
CA HIS A 362 -12.84 19.78 -2.59
C HIS A 362 -13.66 20.09 -1.35
N PHE A 363 -14.83 20.59 -1.61
CA PHE A 363 -15.86 20.75 -0.62
C PHE A 363 -16.39 19.36 -0.19
N LEU A 364 -16.18 18.98 1.07
CA LEU A 364 -16.66 17.72 1.61
C LEU A 364 -18.08 17.86 2.13
N HIS A 365 -19.04 17.36 1.38
CA HIS A 365 -20.41 17.15 1.86
C HIS A 365 -20.53 15.86 2.72
N THR A 366 -21.67 15.69 3.35
CA THR A 366 -22.00 14.53 4.21
C THR A 366 -21.76 13.19 3.51
N VAL A 367 -21.66 12.10 4.27
CA VAL A 367 -21.43 10.71 3.81
C VAL A 367 -22.29 10.28 2.62
N LYS A 368 -23.50 10.84 2.51
CA LYS A 368 -24.42 10.53 1.40
C LYS A 368 -24.15 11.32 0.12
N ASN A 369 -23.36 12.39 0.19
CA ASN A 369 -23.08 13.29 -0.91
C ASN A 369 -21.58 13.53 -1.04
N MET A 370 -20.81 12.47 -1.30
CA MET A 370 -19.40 12.59 -1.68
C MET A 370 -19.30 13.52 -2.89
N PRO A 371 -18.31 14.40 -2.99
CA PRO A 371 -18.05 15.15 -4.21
C PRO A 371 -17.97 14.17 -5.38
N GLU A 372 -18.55 14.53 -6.50
CA GLU A 372 -18.48 13.71 -7.73
C GLU A 372 -17.05 13.46 -8.16
N GLY A 373 -16.09 14.19 -7.54
CA GLY A 373 -14.66 14.03 -7.76
C GLY A 373 -14.15 14.80 -8.96
N GLY A 374 -13.26 14.16 -9.72
CA GLY A 374 -12.68 14.78 -10.89
C GLY A 374 -11.67 13.92 -11.59
N GLU A 375 -11.09 14.48 -12.62
CA GLU A 375 -10.02 13.83 -13.37
C GLU A 375 -8.94 14.82 -13.82
N LYS A 376 -7.70 14.35 -13.91
CA LYS A 376 -6.57 15.11 -14.44
C LYS A 376 -6.39 16.47 -13.72
N VAL A 377 -6.18 16.35 -12.40
CA VAL A 377 -5.91 17.50 -11.52
C VAL A 377 -4.43 17.54 -11.19
N PHE A 378 -3.84 18.73 -11.24
CA PHE A 378 -2.45 18.86 -10.84
C PHE A 378 -2.17 20.06 -9.94
N VAL A 379 -1.14 19.91 -9.10
CA VAL A 379 -0.50 20.96 -8.31
C VAL A 379 1.01 20.84 -8.56
N LYS A 380 1.60 21.86 -9.19
CA LYS A 380 3.01 21.79 -9.57
C LYS A 380 3.74 23.10 -9.24
N ASN A 381 4.92 22.96 -8.63
CA ASN A 381 5.79 24.11 -8.31
C ASN A 381 5.05 25.21 -7.54
N CYS A 382 4.25 24.82 -6.53
CA CYS A 382 3.48 25.71 -5.68
C CYS A 382 4.06 25.76 -4.26
N TYR A 383 3.76 26.84 -3.55
CA TYR A 383 4.00 26.95 -2.11
C TYR A 383 2.69 27.20 -1.38
N PHE A 384 2.45 26.48 -0.32
CA PHE A 384 1.28 26.63 0.53
C PHE A 384 1.71 26.90 1.99
N ASP A 385 1.27 28.00 2.55
CA ASP A 385 1.37 28.28 3.99
C ASP A 385 -0.03 28.24 4.61
N PHE A 386 -0.36 27.08 5.20
CA PHE A 386 -1.63 26.86 5.88
C PHE A 386 -1.55 27.42 7.31
N SER A 387 -2.20 28.52 7.56
CA SER A 387 -2.11 29.21 8.85
C SER A 387 -3.04 28.68 9.94
N ASN A 388 -4.15 28.05 9.59
CA ASN A 388 -5.21 27.77 10.55
C ASN A 388 -5.96 26.45 10.36
N GLY A 389 -5.44 25.43 9.71
CA GLY A 389 -6.31 24.29 9.62
C GLY A 389 -5.92 23.17 8.66
N TRP A 390 -6.90 22.78 7.93
CA TRP A 390 -6.82 21.69 6.98
C TRP A 390 -6.00 22.14 5.77
N GLY A 391 -5.14 21.27 5.28
CA GLY A 391 -4.31 21.60 4.14
C GLY A 391 -5.04 21.46 2.79
N LEU A 392 -4.44 20.73 1.88
CA LEU A 392 -5.00 20.44 0.57
C LEU A 392 -5.82 19.13 0.64
N THR A 393 -7.13 19.20 0.42
CA THR A 393 -8.02 18.05 0.40
C THR A 393 -8.54 17.78 -1.01
N LEU A 394 -8.20 16.64 -1.58
CA LEU A 394 -8.67 16.19 -2.90
C LEU A 394 -9.32 14.82 -2.77
N VAL A 395 -10.50 14.64 -3.33
CA VAL A 395 -11.34 13.46 -3.13
C VAL A 395 -11.87 12.96 -4.47
N ASN A 396 -11.84 11.64 -4.69
CA ASN A 396 -12.33 10.99 -5.91
C ASN A 396 -11.68 11.52 -7.19
N ILE A 397 -10.36 11.75 -7.17
CA ILE A 397 -9.64 12.23 -8.35
C ILE A 397 -9.02 11.05 -9.10
N ASP A 398 -9.35 10.92 -10.37
CA ASP A 398 -8.58 10.11 -11.31
C ASP A 398 -7.47 10.95 -11.95
N LYS A 399 -6.24 10.42 -11.94
CA LYS A 399 -5.08 11.09 -12.51
C LYS A 399 -4.71 12.39 -11.77
N LEU A 400 -4.21 12.23 -10.56
CA LEU A 400 -3.73 13.31 -9.71
C LEU A 400 -2.21 13.44 -9.78
N LEU A 401 -1.71 14.63 -10.05
CA LEU A 401 -0.29 14.97 -9.94
C LEU A 401 -0.07 16.04 -8.88
N VAL A 402 0.77 15.77 -7.89
CA VAL A 402 1.30 16.79 -6.96
C VAL A 402 2.82 16.73 -7.01
N SER A 403 3.47 17.77 -7.52
CA SER A 403 4.91 17.73 -7.73
C SER A 403 5.63 19.05 -7.48
N ASN A 404 6.89 18.97 -7.06
CA ASN A 404 7.80 20.10 -6.85
C ASN A 404 7.22 21.21 -5.96
N SER A 405 6.35 20.85 -5.01
CA SER A 405 5.60 21.81 -4.21
C SER A 405 6.02 21.77 -2.74
N ASP A 406 5.92 22.93 -2.10
CA ASP A 406 6.26 23.07 -0.70
C ASP A 406 4.99 23.33 0.12
N PHE A 407 4.81 22.58 1.19
CA PHE A 407 3.66 22.66 2.08
C PHE A 407 4.13 22.97 3.49
N LYS A 408 3.66 24.07 4.05
CA LYS A 408 3.95 24.46 5.41
C LYS A 408 2.66 24.51 6.23
N SER A 409 2.61 23.73 7.28
CA SER A 409 1.49 23.66 8.22
C SER A 409 2.00 23.78 9.65
N ILE A 410 2.40 25.00 10.04
CA ILE A 410 2.87 25.34 11.38
C ILE A 410 1.78 26.11 12.10
N THR A 411 0.70 25.45 12.47
CA THR A 411 -0.34 26.09 13.27
C THR A 411 0.11 26.12 14.72
N VAL A 412 0.42 27.30 15.20
CA VAL A 412 0.50 27.56 16.64
C VAL A 412 -0.91 27.96 17.07
N ASP A 413 -1.44 27.31 18.10
CA ASP A 413 -2.69 27.74 18.70
C ASP A 413 -2.51 29.14 19.29
N VAL A 414 -2.91 30.15 18.55
CA VAL A 414 -2.82 31.55 18.99
C VAL A 414 -3.94 31.92 19.97
N ARG A 415 -4.84 30.99 20.32
CA ARG A 415 -6.07 31.34 21.02
C ARG A 415 -6.23 30.73 22.42
N GLY A 416 -5.27 29.92 22.90
CA GLY A 416 -5.41 29.28 24.22
C GLY A 416 -6.63 28.35 24.34
N ILE A 417 -7.41 28.16 23.28
CA ILE A 417 -8.49 27.23 23.19
C ILE A 417 -7.85 25.91 22.74
N ASN A 418 -8.30 24.80 23.27
CA ASN A 418 -7.90 23.46 22.80
C ASN A 418 -8.21 23.32 21.30
N ALA A 419 -7.42 23.98 20.46
CA ALA A 419 -7.51 23.84 19.02
C ALA A 419 -7.33 22.36 18.68
N PRO A 420 -8.05 21.83 17.70
CA PRO A 420 -7.86 20.46 17.29
C PRO A 420 -6.40 20.30 16.93
N THR A 421 -5.74 19.45 17.67
CA THR A 421 -4.30 19.15 17.58
C THR A 421 -3.94 18.41 16.29
N ARG A 422 -4.88 18.30 15.34
CA ARG A 422 -4.75 17.58 14.09
C ARG A 422 -4.92 18.56 12.94
N THR A 423 -3.80 18.93 12.34
CA THR A 423 -3.79 19.51 11.01
C THR A 423 -3.50 18.38 10.03
N TRP A 424 -4.26 18.31 8.96
CA TRP A 424 -4.01 17.40 7.85
C TRP A 424 -3.41 18.22 6.73
N PRO A 425 -2.09 18.25 6.54
CA PRO A 425 -1.48 19.04 5.51
C PRO A 425 -2.00 18.75 4.12
N TRP A 426 -2.41 17.49 3.87
CA TRP A 426 -3.24 17.10 2.77
C TRP A 426 -3.97 15.76 3.09
N ASP A 427 -5.07 15.56 2.40
CA ASP A 427 -5.90 14.36 2.52
C ASP A 427 -6.43 14.00 1.12
N PHE A 428 -5.92 12.92 0.57
CA PHE A 428 -6.30 12.42 -0.75
C PHE A 428 -7.12 11.15 -0.54
N LYS A 429 -8.43 11.26 -0.65
CA LYS A 429 -9.34 10.14 -0.43
C LYS A 429 -9.85 9.59 -1.73
N ASN A 430 -9.93 8.27 -1.83
CA ASN A 430 -10.51 7.55 -2.96
C ASN A 430 -9.97 8.01 -4.32
N SER A 431 -8.76 8.53 -4.35
CA SER A 431 -8.11 8.99 -5.57
C SER A 431 -7.23 7.88 -6.14
N TYR A 432 -7.06 7.87 -7.44
CA TYR A 432 -6.34 6.82 -8.15
C TYR A 432 -5.52 7.36 -9.32
N ASN A 433 -4.60 6.55 -9.85
CA ASN A 433 -3.60 6.99 -10.82
C ASN A 433 -2.85 8.24 -10.35
N MET A 434 -2.33 8.17 -9.11
CA MET A 434 -1.75 9.31 -8.43
C MET A 434 -0.23 9.31 -8.55
N VAL A 435 0.33 10.48 -8.81
CA VAL A 435 1.77 10.73 -8.71
C VAL A 435 2.02 11.90 -7.76
N VAL A 436 2.64 11.61 -6.62
CA VAL A 436 3.01 12.61 -5.60
C VAL A 436 4.52 12.55 -5.45
N ARG A 437 5.25 13.50 -6.06
CA ARG A 437 6.71 13.43 -6.15
C ARG A 437 7.41 14.77 -5.94
N ASP A 438 8.61 14.68 -5.39
CA ASP A 438 9.54 15.82 -5.26
C ASP A 438 8.95 17.00 -4.44
N ASN A 439 8.09 16.69 -3.44
CA ASN A 439 7.48 17.70 -2.59
C ASN A 439 8.17 17.81 -1.24
N HIS A 440 8.09 19.00 -0.62
CA HIS A 440 8.57 19.25 0.72
C HIS A 440 7.42 19.62 1.66
N TYR A 441 7.36 18.95 2.81
CA TYR A 441 6.35 19.18 3.83
C TYR A 441 7.03 19.59 5.13
N PHE A 442 6.65 20.74 5.67
CA PHE A 442 7.09 21.18 6.99
C PHE A 442 5.88 21.41 7.89
N TYR A 443 5.76 20.65 8.99
CA TYR A 443 4.54 20.60 9.80
C TYR A 443 4.83 20.40 11.28
N ASN A 444 3.90 20.87 12.13
CA ASN A 444 3.95 20.68 13.58
C ASN A 444 3.27 19.38 14.00
N ALA A 445 2.04 19.18 13.52
CA ALA A 445 1.18 18.08 13.90
C ALA A 445 0.29 17.67 12.72
N GLY A 446 -0.34 16.53 12.84
CA GLY A 446 -1.26 16.03 11.83
C GLY A 446 -0.71 14.80 11.11
N ARG A 447 -1.42 14.39 10.08
CA ARG A 447 -1.11 13.23 9.25
C ARG A 447 -1.34 13.58 7.78
N PHE A 448 -0.68 12.84 6.91
CA PHE A 448 -0.90 12.91 5.47
C PHE A 448 -1.78 11.72 5.09
N GLY A 449 -3.04 11.97 4.78
CA GLY A 449 -4.04 10.94 4.52
C GLY A 449 -4.06 10.50 3.06
N VAL A 450 -4.10 9.19 2.82
CA VAL A 450 -4.26 8.57 1.49
C VAL A 450 -5.22 7.39 1.57
N ASN A 451 -6.37 7.64 2.16
CA ASN A 451 -7.35 6.59 2.46
C ASN A 451 -8.17 6.21 1.23
N GLY A 452 -8.34 4.93 0.97
CA GLY A 452 -9.09 4.43 -0.17
C GLY A 452 -8.42 4.71 -1.52
N CYS A 453 -7.14 5.05 -1.53
CA CYS A 453 -6.41 5.34 -2.75
C CYS A 453 -5.83 4.08 -3.36
N HIS A 454 -5.72 4.08 -4.68
CA HIS A 454 -5.10 2.98 -5.39
C HIS A 454 -4.32 3.46 -6.62
N HIS A 455 -3.38 2.62 -7.07
CA HIS A 455 -2.52 2.92 -8.20
C HIS A 455 -1.79 4.27 -7.97
N ALA A 456 -0.98 4.32 -6.90
CA ALA A 456 -0.40 5.57 -6.41
C ALA A 456 1.11 5.45 -6.22
N LEU A 457 1.85 6.44 -6.73
CA LEU A 457 3.28 6.58 -6.54
C LEU A 457 3.58 7.80 -5.67
N PHE A 458 4.20 7.54 -4.51
CA PHE A 458 4.78 8.57 -3.63
C PHE A 458 6.29 8.47 -3.68
N GLU A 459 6.96 9.44 -4.29
CA GLU A 459 8.38 9.34 -4.59
C GLU A 459 9.14 10.64 -4.26
N ASN A 460 10.33 10.49 -3.69
CA ASN A 460 11.27 11.60 -3.43
C ASN A 460 10.69 12.74 -2.58
N ASN A 461 9.65 12.50 -1.81
CA ASN A 461 9.09 13.56 -0.96
C ASN A 461 9.88 13.67 0.34
N VAL A 462 9.97 14.89 0.86
CA VAL A 462 10.65 15.20 2.12
C VAL A 462 9.63 15.70 3.13
N PHE A 463 9.40 14.93 4.17
CA PHE A 463 8.52 15.27 5.29
C PHE A 463 9.35 15.67 6.49
N VAL A 464 9.26 16.94 6.88
CA VAL A 464 9.98 17.49 8.04
C VAL A 464 8.99 17.88 9.11
N ARG A 465 8.99 17.14 10.20
CA ARG A 465 8.20 17.46 11.39
C ARG A 465 8.98 18.35 12.34
N ASN A 466 8.32 19.35 12.92
CA ASN A 466 8.88 20.14 13.99
C ASN A 466 8.82 19.39 15.33
N GLY A 467 9.95 18.85 15.78
CA GLY A 467 10.08 18.10 17.03
C GLY A 467 9.98 18.93 18.30
N ASP A 468 10.16 20.24 18.19
CA ASP A 468 10.01 21.14 19.33
C ASP A 468 8.53 21.38 19.67
N TYR A 469 7.62 21.03 18.76
CA TYR A 469 6.19 21.05 19.00
C TYR A 469 5.70 19.70 19.48
N GLN A 470 5.39 19.59 20.76
CA GLN A 470 4.84 18.39 21.38
C GLN A 470 3.31 18.43 21.32
N ALA A 471 2.74 17.87 20.26
CA ALA A 471 1.29 17.82 20.10
C ALA A 471 0.64 16.89 21.16
N LYS A 472 -0.52 17.29 21.66
CA LYS A 472 -1.39 16.37 22.40
C LYS A 472 -2.25 15.60 21.40
N GLY A 473 -2.03 14.29 21.28
CA GLY A 473 -2.82 13.41 20.42
C GLY A 473 -1.99 12.68 19.36
N GLU A 474 -2.68 11.98 18.49
CA GLU A 474 -2.04 11.21 17.42
C GLU A 474 -1.52 12.13 16.34
N THR A 475 -0.26 12.03 16.06
CA THR A 475 0.40 12.72 14.95
C THR A 475 1.30 11.72 14.24
N GLY A 476 1.35 11.80 12.94
CA GLY A 476 2.10 10.83 12.14
C GLY A 476 2.69 11.43 10.87
N GLY A 477 3.21 10.59 10.05
CA GLY A 477 3.59 10.87 8.68
C GLY A 477 2.48 10.48 7.72
N LEU A 478 2.77 9.56 6.82
CA LEU A 478 1.83 9.05 5.82
C LEU A 478 0.86 8.03 6.46
N ASN A 479 -0.43 8.34 6.45
CA ASN A 479 -1.49 7.46 6.94
C ASN A 479 -2.29 6.92 5.74
N MET A 480 -2.29 5.62 5.60
CA MET A 480 -2.95 4.90 4.52
C MET A 480 -3.87 3.83 5.08
N ASP A 481 -5.11 3.87 4.63
CA ASP A 481 -6.10 2.86 4.99
C ASP A 481 -6.82 2.40 3.74
N TYR A 482 -6.94 1.09 3.56
CA TYR A 482 -7.56 0.49 2.39
C TYR A 482 -6.91 0.96 1.07
N VAL A 483 -5.61 0.80 0.97
CA VAL A 483 -4.83 1.14 -0.23
C VAL A 483 -4.50 -0.11 -1.03
N THR A 484 -4.43 0.06 -2.34
CA THR A 484 -3.95 -1.00 -3.25
C THR A 484 -3.02 -0.43 -4.31
N ASP A 485 -2.08 -1.25 -4.78
CA ASP A 485 -1.11 -0.90 -5.82
C ASP A 485 -0.36 0.40 -5.52
N MET A 486 0.12 0.51 -4.27
CA MET A 486 0.75 1.72 -3.78
C MET A 486 2.26 1.55 -3.66
N ILE A 487 2.98 2.53 -4.17
CA ILE A 487 4.44 2.60 -4.14
C ILE A 487 4.88 3.79 -3.29
N ILE A 488 5.64 3.54 -2.23
CA ILE A 488 6.25 4.56 -1.36
C ILE A 488 7.76 4.44 -1.51
N LEU A 489 8.34 5.27 -2.38
CA LEU A 489 9.70 5.10 -2.87
C LEU A 489 10.57 6.31 -2.54
N ASN A 490 11.73 6.07 -1.93
CA ASN A 490 12.78 7.08 -1.75
C ASN A 490 12.32 8.36 -1.05
N ASN A 491 11.37 8.29 -0.12
CA ASN A 491 10.93 9.45 0.66
C ASN A 491 11.78 9.59 1.93
N SER A 492 11.85 10.82 2.43
CA SER A 492 12.51 11.15 3.69
C SER A 492 11.50 11.64 4.72
N PHE A 493 11.46 11.00 5.88
CA PHE A 493 10.63 11.39 7.02
C PHE A 493 11.55 11.77 8.18
N LEU A 494 11.67 13.05 8.42
CA LEU A 494 12.66 13.63 9.32
C LEU A 494 11.98 14.41 10.44
N VAL A 495 12.56 14.40 11.62
CA VAL A 495 12.20 15.30 12.72
C VAL A 495 13.31 16.32 12.89
N LYS A 496 12.94 17.61 12.88
CA LYS A 496 13.85 18.72 13.16
C LYS A 496 13.61 19.23 14.57
N GLY A 497 14.68 19.42 15.34
CA GLY A 497 14.61 19.77 16.75
C GLY A 497 14.68 18.51 17.62
N HIS A 498 13.86 18.43 18.66
CA HIS A 498 13.88 17.31 19.59
C HIS A 498 13.18 16.06 18.99
N PRO A 499 13.72 14.85 19.20
CA PRO A 499 13.07 13.61 18.80
C PRO A 499 11.68 13.48 19.40
N ILE A 500 10.77 12.83 18.69
CA ILE A 500 9.42 12.58 19.19
C ILE A 500 9.45 11.41 20.17
N LEU A 501 8.94 11.61 21.38
CA LEU A 501 9.02 10.65 22.47
C LEU A 501 7.67 10.01 22.89
N ALA A 502 6.55 10.59 22.51
CA ALA A 502 5.24 10.13 22.95
C ALA A 502 4.72 8.93 22.15
N ARG A 503 4.21 7.90 22.83
CA ARG A 503 3.84 6.59 22.28
C ARG A 503 2.88 6.64 21.07
N ASN A 504 1.90 7.51 21.04
CA ASN A 504 0.94 7.63 19.93
C ASN A 504 1.19 8.86 19.08
N GLN A 505 2.43 9.26 18.99
CA GLN A 505 2.86 10.39 18.18
C GLN A 505 4.05 9.94 17.33
N GLY A 506 4.04 10.26 16.04
CA GLY A 506 5.15 9.96 15.17
C GLY A 506 5.09 8.60 14.47
N GLU A 507 3.92 7.99 14.37
CA GLU A 507 3.68 6.88 13.44
C GLU A 507 3.95 7.37 12.03
N THR A 508 5.06 6.92 11.43
CA THR A 508 5.62 7.58 10.25
C THR A 508 4.99 7.09 8.96
N ILE A 509 5.03 5.79 8.69
CA ILE A 509 4.31 5.15 7.59
C ILE A 509 3.34 4.17 8.23
N LEU A 510 2.06 4.48 8.19
CA LEU A 510 1.04 3.76 8.94
C LEU A 510 -0.10 3.28 8.02
N SER A 511 -0.38 1.99 8.05
CA SER A 511 -1.64 1.41 7.59
C SER A 511 -2.46 1.00 8.82
N GLN A 512 -3.63 1.64 9.01
CA GLN A 512 -4.48 1.47 10.18
C GLN A 512 -5.91 1.04 9.83
N GLY A 513 -6.20 0.70 8.59
CA GLY A 513 -7.52 0.27 8.12
C GLY A 513 -8.11 -0.86 8.98
N GLY A 514 -9.35 -1.12 8.82
CA GLY A 514 -10.11 -2.13 9.58
C GLY A 514 -11.35 -1.52 10.21
N ASP A 515 -12.46 -1.58 9.48
CA ASP A 515 -13.76 -1.23 10.03
C ASP A 515 -14.31 -2.41 10.83
N PRO A 516 -14.42 -2.30 12.16
CA PRO A 516 -14.92 -3.38 12.98
C PRO A 516 -16.39 -3.73 12.69
N ASN A 517 -17.15 -2.87 12.03
CA ASN A 517 -18.57 -3.10 11.80
C ASN A 517 -18.87 -3.91 10.53
N GLN A 518 -17.88 -4.15 9.69
CA GLN A 518 -18.06 -4.83 8.40
C GLN A 518 -17.39 -6.20 8.31
N MET A 519 -16.77 -6.67 9.39
CA MET A 519 -16.13 -7.98 9.42
C MET A 519 -17.12 -9.08 9.78
N THR A 520 -17.06 -10.15 9.05
CA THR A 520 -17.86 -11.35 9.32
C THR A 520 -16.95 -12.57 9.45
N LEU A 521 -17.24 -13.40 10.41
CA LEU A 521 -16.62 -14.71 10.64
C LEU A 521 -17.68 -15.78 10.47
N GLY A 522 -17.33 -16.93 9.93
CA GLY A 522 -18.29 -18.02 9.83
C GLY A 522 -17.66 -19.35 9.48
N THR A 523 -18.55 -20.31 9.31
CA THR A 523 -18.21 -21.67 8.91
C THR A 523 -18.98 -22.00 7.64
N VAL A 524 -18.31 -22.56 6.67
CA VAL A 524 -18.91 -22.95 5.41
C VAL A 524 -19.98 -24.01 5.65
N SER A 525 -21.21 -23.77 5.18
CA SER A 525 -22.27 -24.78 5.16
C SER A 525 -22.23 -25.62 3.89
N GLU A 526 -22.05 -24.95 2.74
CA GLU A 526 -21.92 -25.55 1.42
C GLU A 526 -21.00 -24.68 0.56
N ALA A 527 -20.30 -25.25 -0.40
CA ALA A 527 -19.51 -24.51 -1.37
C ALA A 527 -19.55 -25.17 -2.75
N THR A 528 -19.39 -24.34 -3.77
CA THR A 528 -19.14 -24.76 -5.16
C THR A 528 -17.82 -24.19 -5.65
N ALA A 529 -17.48 -24.37 -6.89
CA ALA A 529 -16.27 -23.78 -7.46
C ALA A 529 -16.19 -22.24 -7.30
N ILE A 530 -17.32 -21.54 -7.29
CA ILE A 530 -17.37 -20.06 -7.26
C ILE A 530 -18.32 -19.50 -6.19
N THR A 531 -18.88 -20.33 -5.33
CA THR A 531 -19.80 -19.84 -4.28
C THR A 531 -19.43 -20.41 -2.92
N ILE A 532 -19.77 -19.65 -1.87
CA ILE A 532 -19.79 -20.08 -0.49
C ILE A 532 -21.18 -19.81 0.06
N LYS A 533 -21.73 -20.75 0.82
CA LYS A 533 -22.95 -20.59 1.60
C LYS A 533 -22.66 -20.78 3.07
N ASP A 534 -23.20 -19.89 3.88
CA ASP A 534 -23.29 -20.07 5.33
C ASP A 534 -24.73 -19.81 5.76
N SER A 535 -25.45 -20.88 6.09
CA SER A 535 -26.87 -20.83 6.43
C SER A 535 -27.19 -20.17 7.78
N LYS A 536 -26.16 -19.77 8.54
CA LYS A 536 -26.30 -19.08 9.81
C LYS A 536 -26.14 -17.56 9.71
N GLN A 537 -25.83 -17.07 8.52
CA GLN A 537 -25.59 -15.65 8.30
C GLN A 537 -26.84 -14.94 7.75
N GLU A 538 -26.88 -13.65 8.03
CA GLU A 538 -27.73 -12.65 7.40
C GLU A 538 -26.81 -11.53 6.91
N TRP A 539 -26.13 -11.79 5.79
CA TRP A 539 -25.11 -10.87 5.28
C TRP A 539 -25.73 -9.60 4.71
N GLN A 540 -25.11 -8.47 5.03
CA GLN A 540 -25.33 -7.22 4.29
C GLN A 540 -24.79 -7.33 2.88
N ASP A 541 -25.13 -6.39 2.03
CA ASP A 541 -24.54 -6.26 0.70
C ASP A 541 -23.05 -5.90 0.80
N PHE A 542 -22.18 -6.82 0.42
CA PHE A 542 -20.73 -6.60 0.36
C PHE A 542 -20.28 -5.88 -0.90
N THR A 543 -21.17 -5.53 -1.82
CA THR A 543 -20.86 -4.70 -2.98
C THR A 543 -20.93 -3.21 -2.64
N ASP A 544 -21.56 -2.84 -1.53
CA ASP A 544 -21.48 -1.48 -1.00
C ASP A 544 -20.11 -1.24 -0.37
N ARG A 545 -19.30 -0.44 -1.06
CA ARG A 545 -17.90 -0.16 -0.70
C ARG A 545 -17.73 1.00 0.25
N VAL A 546 -18.79 1.63 0.71
CA VAL A 546 -18.68 2.80 1.60
C VAL A 546 -18.41 2.37 3.02
N SER A 547 -17.29 2.78 3.57
CA SER A 547 -16.98 2.58 4.98
C SER A 547 -17.86 3.42 5.89
N THR A 548 -18.49 2.78 6.88
CA THR A 548 -19.27 3.47 7.90
C THR A 548 -18.40 4.02 9.03
N ALA A 549 -17.20 3.47 9.25
CA ALA A 549 -16.31 3.91 10.34
C ALA A 549 -15.50 5.16 9.97
N TRP A 550 -15.07 5.25 8.72
CA TRP A 550 -14.31 6.39 8.19
C TRP A 550 -15.12 7.10 7.11
N GLN A 551 -16.24 7.52 7.42
CA GLN A 551 -17.38 8.18 6.74
C GLN A 551 -17.19 8.67 5.29
N TYR A 552 -16.02 8.46 4.64
CA TYR A 552 -15.67 9.02 3.33
C TYR A 552 -14.80 8.11 2.47
N ALA A 553 -14.43 6.92 2.94
CA ALA A 553 -13.60 6.03 2.14
C ALA A 553 -14.49 5.05 1.36
N VAL A 554 -14.55 5.21 0.05
CA VAL A 554 -14.93 4.13 -0.85
C VAL A 554 -13.71 3.24 -0.97
N HIS A 555 -13.85 1.97 -0.59
CA HIS A 555 -12.72 1.06 -0.66
C HIS A 555 -12.42 0.71 -2.12
N PRO A 556 -11.18 0.84 -2.59
CA PRO A 556 -10.81 0.47 -3.96
C PRO A 556 -10.91 -1.04 -4.17
N THR A 557 -10.71 -1.82 -3.11
CA THR A 557 -10.87 -3.26 -3.13
C THR A 557 -12.28 -3.66 -2.70
N ASN A 558 -12.85 -4.61 -3.39
CA ASN A 558 -14.06 -5.29 -2.93
C ASN A 558 -13.77 -6.05 -1.64
N TYR A 559 -14.83 -6.39 -0.92
CA TYR A 559 -14.70 -7.35 0.17
C TYR A 559 -14.09 -8.65 -0.33
N MET A 560 -13.22 -9.23 0.48
CA MET A 560 -12.65 -10.54 0.24
C MET A 560 -13.18 -11.55 1.25
N ILE A 561 -13.26 -12.80 0.85
CA ILE A 561 -13.40 -13.95 1.74
C ILE A 561 -12.10 -14.73 1.75
N ALA A 562 -11.58 -15.02 2.93
CA ALA A 562 -10.40 -15.86 3.12
C ALA A 562 -10.74 -17.09 3.97
N ILE A 563 -10.31 -18.25 3.54
CA ILE A 563 -10.41 -19.49 4.32
C ILE A 563 -9.21 -19.52 5.27
N VAL A 564 -9.49 -19.50 6.58
CA VAL A 564 -8.45 -19.35 7.61
C VAL A 564 -8.18 -20.64 8.38
N SER A 565 -9.07 -21.64 8.31
CA SER A 565 -8.83 -23.00 8.83
C SER A 565 -9.69 -24.02 8.11
N GLY A 566 -9.31 -25.30 8.22
CA GLY A 566 -9.98 -26.41 7.54
C GLY A 566 -9.57 -26.54 6.08
N LYS A 567 -10.40 -27.21 5.29
CA LYS A 567 -10.14 -27.50 3.87
C LYS A 567 -10.02 -26.20 3.07
N GLY A 568 -8.91 -26.04 2.35
CA GLY A 568 -8.64 -24.84 1.54
C GLY A 568 -8.10 -23.65 2.35
N ALA A 569 -7.68 -23.83 3.61
CA ALA A 569 -7.06 -22.76 4.40
C ALA A 569 -5.86 -22.14 3.67
N GLY A 570 -5.79 -20.80 3.66
CA GLY A 570 -4.76 -20.03 2.93
C GLY A 570 -5.24 -19.48 1.57
N GLN A 571 -6.40 -19.88 1.08
CA GLN A 571 -7.01 -19.29 -0.11
C GLN A 571 -7.85 -18.07 0.24
N TRP A 572 -7.89 -17.10 -0.66
CA TRP A 572 -8.80 -15.96 -0.62
C TRP A 572 -9.35 -15.61 -1.99
N ARG A 573 -10.52 -15.00 -2.02
CA ARG A 573 -11.22 -14.58 -3.25
C ARG A 573 -11.91 -13.25 -3.00
N THR A 574 -12.09 -12.48 -4.07
CA THR A 574 -12.89 -11.24 -4.04
C THR A 574 -14.37 -11.58 -4.16
N ILE A 575 -15.19 -10.97 -3.31
CA ILE A 575 -16.65 -11.12 -3.38
C ILE A 575 -17.18 -10.21 -4.49
N ILE A 576 -17.92 -10.77 -5.45
CA ILE A 576 -18.49 -10.03 -6.57
C ILE A 576 -20.01 -9.88 -6.49
N HIS A 577 -20.66 -10.75 -5.69
CA HIS A 577 -22.09 -10.69 -5.42
C HIS A 577 -22.41 -11.48 -4.16
N ASN A 578 -23.44 -11.09 -3.41
CA ASN A 578 -23.99 -11.87 -2.33
C ASN A 578 -25.48 -11.63 -2.11
N ASN A 579 -26.14 -12.58 -1.44
CA ASN A 579 -27.40 -12.38 -0.73
C ASN A 579 -27.18 -12.71 0.76
N ASP A 580 -28.22 -12.88 1.54
CA ASP A 580 -28.14 -13.06 2.98
C ASP A 580 -27.26 -14.24 3.43
N THR A 581 -27.19 -15.31 2.62
CA THR A 581 -26.52 -16.58 2.99
C THR A 581 -25.56 -17.13 1.96
N VAL A 582 -25.54 -16.61 0.73
CA VAL A 582 -24.68 -17.09 -0.37
C VAL A 582 -23.91 -15.94 -0.96
N LEU A 583 -22.61 -16.13 -1.12
CA LEU A 583 -21.75 -15.22 -1.85
C LEU A 583 -21.13 -15.88 -3.07
N THR A 584 -20.84 -15.06 -4.09
CA THR A 584 -20.17 -15.44 -5.32
C THR A 584 -18.81 -14.75 -5.38
N VAL A 585 -17.79 -15.48 -5.79
CA VAL A 585 -16.41 -15.01 -5.86
C VAL A 585 -15.95 -14.80 -7.31
N ASP A 586 -14.90 -13.99 -7.46
CA ASP A 586 -14.32 -13.55 -8.72
C ASP A 586 -13.72 -14.65 -9.58
N ARG A 587 -13.25 -15.73 -8.96
CA ARG A 587 -12.60 -16.87 -9.62
C ARG A 587 -12.83 -18.16 -8.84
N PRO A 588 -12.71 -19.34 -9.50
CA PRO A 588 -12.89 -20.62 -8.83
C PRO A 588 -11.91 -20.83 -7.67
N TRP A 589 -12.35 -21.56 -6.65
CA TRP A 589 -11.49 -22.11 -5.61
C TRP A 589 -10.57 -23.16 -6.22
N ASP A 590 -9.29 -23.12 -5.88
CA ASP A 590 -8.33 -24.16 -6.28
C ASP A 590 -8.66 -25.48 -5.56
N VAL A 591 -9.03 -25.37 -4.29
CA VAL A 591 -9.59 -26.44 -3.47
C VAL A 591 -10.91 -25.94 -2.88
N ILE A 592 -12.01 -26.59 -3.22
CA ILE A 592 -13.34 -26.19 -2.77
C ILE A 592 -13.45 -26.43 -1.25
N PRO A 593 -13.73 -25.38 -0.45
CA PRO A 593 -13.94 -25.51 0.99
C PRO A 593 -15.12 -26.41 1.33
N ASP A 594 -15.16 -26.92 2.56
CA ASP A 594 -16.22 -27.80 3.05
C ASP A 594 -16.79 -27.34 4.42
N LYS A 595 -17.67 -28.15 5.01
CA LYS A 595 -18.30 -27.87 6.31
C LYS A 595 -17.30 -27.68 7.48
N GLY A 596 -16.06 -28.14 7.35
CA GLY A 596 -14.99 -27.94 8.34
C GLY A 596 -14.20 -26.67 8.13
N SER A 597 -14.47 -25.93 7.07
CA SER A 597 -13.73 -24.74 6.71
C SER A 597 -14.29 -23.51 7.42
N HIS A 598 -13.40 -22.75 8.06
CA HIS A 598 -13.74 -21.46 8.65
C HIS A 598 -13.24 -20.33 7.75
N TYR A 599 -14.03 -19.28 7.66
CA TYR A 599 -13.71 -18.14 6.81
C TYR A 599 -13.84 -16.82 7.58
N ILE A 600 -13.18 -15.81 7.04
CA ILE A 600 -13.44 -14.41 7.37
C ILE A 600 -13.83 -13.66 6.10
N ILE A 601 -14.68 -12.63 6.26
CA ILE A 601 -14.96 -11.63 5.25
C ILE A 601 -14.43 -10.30 5.77
N ASN A 602 -13.60 -9.64 5.00
CA ASN A 602 -13.00 -8.35 5.32
C ASN A 602 -12.52 -7.67 4.03
N GLN A 603 -11.86 -6.53 4.17
CA GLN A 603 -11.12 -5.85 3.11
C GLN A 603 -9.63 -5.83 3.48
N TRP A 604 -8.75 -5.92 2.49
CA TRP A 604 -7.33 -5.72 2.73
C TRP A 604 -7.08 -4.27 3.12
N SER A 605 -6.46 -4.03 4.26
CA SER A 605 -6.03 -2.69 4.69
C SER A 605 -4.94 -2.12 3.77
N ALA A 606 -4.07 -2.99 3.29
CA ALA A 606 -3.12 -2.72 2.22
C ALA A 606 -3.01 -3.96 1.33
N TYR A 607 -3.03 -3.77 0.02
CA TYR A 607 -2.85 -4.83 -0.96
C TYR A 607 -1.87 -4.39 -2.04
N GLN A 608 -0.87 -5.23 -2.35
CA GLN A 608 0.20 -4.93 -3.30
C GLN A 608 0.92 -3.60 -2.97
N LEU A 609 1.46 -3.52 -1.75
CA LEU A 609 2.17 -2.34 -1.25
C LEU A 609 3.68 -2.54 -1.33
N LEU A 610 4.38 -1.57 -1.94
CA LEU A 610 5.85 -1.48 -1.90
C LEU A 610 6.30 -0.26 -1.10
N VAL A 611 7.03 -0.47 0.00
CA VAL A 611 7.68 0.57 0.80
C VAL A 611 9.19 0.39 0.64
N LYS A 612 9.82 1.23 -0.20
CA LYS A 612 11.19 0.99 -0.64
C LYS A 612 12.10 2.21 -0.52
N ASP A 613 13.31 1.97 -0.03
CA ASP A 613 14.42 2.94 0.02
C ASP A 613 14.10 4.26 0.74
N ASN A 614 13.14 4.25 1.68
CA ASN A 614 12.79 5.43 2.45
C ASN A 614 13.75 5.64 3.64
N VAL A 615 13.93 6.90 4.02
CA VAL A 615 14.74 7.32 5.17
C VAL A 615 13.83 7.87 6.26
N LEU A 616 13.86 7.25 7.44
CA LEU A 616 13.12 7.68 8.62
C LEU A 616 14.11 8.06 9.74
N LYS A 617 14.02 9.28 10.25
CA LYS A 617 14.96 9.74 11.28
C LYS A 617 14.26 10.48 12.41
N ASP A 618 14.55 10.08 13.65
CA ASP A 618 14.09 10.70 14.89
C ASP A 618 12.56 10.69 15.08
N ASN A 619 11.85 9.86 14.32
CA ASN A 619 10.42 9.61 14.49
C ASN A 619 10.19 8.62 15.63
N HIS A 620 9.10 8.74 16.38
CA HIS A 620 8.85 7.81 17.49
C HIS A 620 8.54 6.40 17.02
N GLN A 621 7.86 6.25 15.90
CA GLN A 621 7.49 4.97 15.31
C GLN A 621 7.81 4.96 13.82
N GLY A 622 8.30 3.83 13.33
CA GLY A 622 8.74 3.70 11.96
C GLY A 622 7.64 3.31 10.99
N ILE A 623 7.77 2.13 10.39
CA ILE A 623 6.81 1.57 9.42
C ILE A 623 5.87 0.64 10.16
N MET A 624 4.57 0.86 10.04
CA MET A 624 3.54 0.15 10.79
C MET A 624 2.41 -0.36 9.89
N MET A 625 2.35 -1.67 9.72
CA MET A 625 1.18 -2.36 9.18
C MET A 625 0.29 -2.79 10.35
N TYR A 626 -0.52 -1.86 10.85
CA TYR A 626 -1.27 -2.05 12.10
C TYR A 626 -2.52 -2.91 11.93
N CYS A 627 -3.09 -2.96 10.75
CA CYS A 627 -4.29 -3.75 10.45
C CYS A 627 -4.08 -4.75 9.31
N GLY A 628 -2.87 -5.29 9.22
CA GLY A 628 -2.56 -6.32 8.26
C GLY A 628 -2.46 -5.85 6.81
N GLY A 629 -2.68 -6.79 5.91
CA GLY A 629 -2.63 -6.61 4.46
C GLY A 629 -2.18 -7.88 3.76
N ASN A 630 -2.03 -7.80 2.45
CA ASN A 630 -1.56 -8.90 1.63
C ASN A 630 -0.64 -8.41 0.52
N ASP A 631 0.39 -9.20 0.22
CA ASP A 631 1.37 -8.90 -0.83
C ASP A 631 2.11 -7.57 -0.57
N ILE A 632 2.76 -7.49 0.60
CA ILE A 632 3.48 -6.31 1.08
C ILE A 632 4.99 -6.54 0.98
N ALA A 633 5.72 -5.57 0.42
CA ALA A 633 7.17 -5.55 0.40
C ALA A 633 7.71 -4.28 1.09
N ILE A 634 8.54 -4.47 2.12
CA ILE A 634 9.24 -3.41 2.85
C ILE A 634 10.74 -3.63 2.65
N VAL A 635 11.36 -2.85 1.76
CA VAL A 635 12.67 -3.17 1.20
C VAL A 635 13.64 -1.99 1.25
N GLY A 636 14.84 -2.21 1.75
CA GLY A 636 15.93 -1.24 1.63
C GLY A 636 15.78 0.04 2.47
N ASN A 637 14.80 0.14 3.37
CA ASN A 637 14.55 1.34 4.15
C ASN A 637 15.61 1.54 5.25
N LYS A 638 15.90 2.80 5.58
CA LYS A 638 16.82 3.19 6.63
C LYS A 638 16.08 3.91 7.75
N LEU A 639 16.01 3.26 8.90
CA LEU A 639 15.34 3.78 10.09
C LEU A 639 16.40 4.09 11.16
N THR A 640 16.53 5.34 11.55
CA THR A 640 17.43 5.76 12.61
C THR A 640 16.64 6.43 13.71
N ASN A 641 16.72 5.91 14.94
CA ASN A 641 15.97 6.41 16.09
C ASN A 641 14.46 6.55 15.76
N SER A 642 13.91 5.54 15.08
CA SER A 642 12.54 5.55 14.55
C SER A 642 11.80 4.23 14.79
N SER A 643 12.11 3.54 15.86
CA SER A 643 11.49 2.34 16.43
C SER A 643 11.43 1.08 15.55
N GLY A 644 11.57 1.14 14.25
CA GLY A 644 11.61 -0.05 13.40
C GLY A 644 10.32 -0.35 12.63
N ILE A 645 10.14 -1.65 12.31
CA ILE A 645 9.05 -2.15 11.45
C ILE A 645 8.10 -3.00 12.30
N TYR A 646 6.83 -2.59 12.34
CA TYR A 646 5.79 -3.24 13.14
C TYR A 646 4.71 -3.81 12.25
N LEU A 647 4.61 -5.13 12.23
CA LEU A 647 3.65 -5.90 11.45
C LEU A 647 2.61 -6.52 12.40
N ARG A 648 1.32 -6.37 12.09
CA ARG A 648 0.26 -6.84 12.96
C ARG A 648 -0.92 -7.42 12.19
N ALA A 649 -1.37 -8.58 12.62
CA ALA A 649 -2.69 -9.11 12.36
C ALA A 649 -3.55 -9.06 13.63
N ASP A 650 -4.86 -9.10 13.50
CA ASP A 650 -5.80 -9.09 14.64
C ASP A 650 -6.75 -10.29 14.57
N GLN A 651 -7.00 -10.90 15.72
CA GLN A 651 -8.07 -11.86 15.98
C GLN A 651 -8.78 -11.51 17.28
N ARG A 652 -9.45 -10.38 17.32
CA ARG A 652 -10.11 -9.87 18.52
C ARG A 652 -11.62 -9.85 18.34
N MET A 653 -12.29 -10.94 18.73
CA MET A 653 -13.72 -11.16 18.51
C MET A 653 -14.61 -10.14 19.21
N ALA A 654 -14.35 -9.83 20.47
CA ALA A 654 -15.13 -8.84 21.21
C ALA A 654 -15.03 -7.43 20.63
N LYS A 655 -13.93 -7.13 19.93
CA LYS A 655 -13.72 -5.88 19.19
C LYS A 655 -14.16 -5.95 17.74
N LYS A 656 -14.71 -7.09 17.31
CA LYS A 656 -15.06 -7.37 15.91
C LYS A 656 -13.91 -7.04 14.93
N ARG A 657 -12.68 -7.32 15.32
CA ARG A 657 -11.48 -7.11 14.52
C ARG A 657 -10.87 -8.44 14.13
N TYR A 658 -10.79 -8.67 12.84
CA TYR A 658 -10.10 -9.82 12.27
C TYR A 658 -9.37 -9.38 11.00
N ASN A 659 -8.12 -8.98 11.14
CA ASN A 659 -7.29 -8.51 10.04
C ASN A 659 -6.18 -9.53 9.77
N LEU A 660 -6.01 -9.90 8.53
CA LEU A 660 -4.98 -10.83 8.09
C LEU A 660 -3.72 -10.09 7.66
N LEU A 661 -2.56 -10.70 7.86
CA LEU A 661 -1.29 -10.27 7.30
C LEU A 661 -0.67 -11.45 6.55
N TRP A 662 -0.80 -11.46 5.23
CA TRP A 662 -0.34 -12.53 4.37
C TRP A 662 0.71 -12.06 3.38
N ASN A 663 1.63 -12.95 3.00
CA ASN A 663 2.62 -12.74 1.94
C ASN A 663 3.39 -11.41 2.09
N THR A 664 4.13 -11.29 3.20
CA THR A 664 4.88 -10.07 3.51
C THR A 664 6.38 -10.34 3.43
N VAL A 665 7.09 -9.47 2.73
CA VAL A 665 8.56 -9.49 2.61
C VAL A 665 9.15 -8.26 3.31
N VAL A 666 10.11 -8.48 4.22
CA VAL A 666 10.90 -7.44 4.87
C VAL A 666 12.37 -7.72 4.56
N SER A 667 12.99 -6.95 3.67
CA SER A 667 14.31 -7.29 3.18
C SER A 667 15.24 -6.09 3.04
N GLY A 668 16.50 -6.27 3.43
CA GLY A 668 17.55 -5.27 3.22
C GLY A 668 17.40 -3.99 4.04
N ASN A 669 16.49 -3.94 5.03
CA ASN A 669 16.29 -2.74 5.83
C ASN A 669 17.37 -2.58 6.91
N GLN A 670 17.65 -1.35 7.29
CA GLN A 670 18.56 -0.98 8.37
C GLN A 670 17.79 -0.25 9.46
N CYS A 671 17.71 -0.84 10.64
CA CYS A 671 17.08 -0.25 11.82
C CYS A 671 18.14 0.00 12.88
N VAL A 672 18.46 1.27 13.12
CA VAL A 672 19.43 1.70 14.13
C VAL A 672 18.72 2.60 15.14
N ASP A 673 18.48 2.10 16.34
CA ASP A 673 17.72 2.80 17.36
C ASP A 673 18.42 2.88 18.69
N THR A 674 18.00 3.83 19.50
CA THR A 674 18.42 3.99 20.89
C THR A 674 17.56 3.17 21.85
N ASP A 675 16.34 2.89 21.46
CA ASP A 675 15.37 2.13 22.25
C ASP A 675 14.41 1.35 21.34
N GLY A 676 14.20 0.10 21.57
CA GLY A 676 13.20 -0.73 20.89
C GLY A 676 11.79 -0.41 21.37
N ARG A 677 11.29 0.79 21.08
CA ARG A 677 10.09 1.40 21.74
C ARG A 677 8.81 0.64 21.59
N ARG A 678 8.68 -0.28 20.69
CA ARG A 678 7.47 -1.10 20.56
C ARG A 678 7.67 -2.50 21.09
N ALA A 679 8.43 -3.30 20.78
CA ALA A 679 8.72 -4.63 21.25
C ALA A 679 10.02 -5.15 20.63
N ALA A 680 10.25 -4.81 19.38
CA ALA A 680 11.43 -5.18 18.63
C ALA A 680 11.64 -4.21 17.46
N PHE A 681 12.81 -4.26 16.85
CA PHE A 681 13.12 -3.48 15.65
C PHE A 681 12.36 -3.97 14.41
N VAL A 682 12.16 -5.28 14.29
CA VAL A 682 11.25 -5.89 13.31
C VAL A 682 10.34 -6.81 14.10
N SER A 683 9.06 -6.49 14.18
CA SER A 683 8.12 -7.25 14.98
C SER A 683 6.92 -7.74 14.17
N LEU A 684 6.55 -8.98 14.43
CA LEU A 684 5.33 -9.60 13.93
C LEU A 684 4.43 -9.93 15.12
N LEU A 685 3.21 -9.41 15.12
CA LEU A 685 2.26 -9.57 16.19
C LEU A 685 0.93 -10.09 15.66
N LEU A 686 0.39 -11.13 16.28
CA LEU A 686 -1.02 -11.48 16.16
C LEU A 686 -1.73 -11.09 17.47
N ALA A 687 -2.56 -10.08 17.42
CA ALA A 687 -3.32 -9.63 18.58
C ALA A 687 -4.58 -10.50 18.77
N VAL A 688 -4.65 -11.19 19.89
CA VAL A 688 -5.76 -12.08 20.28
C VAL A 688 -6.30 -11.61 21.63
N GLU A 689 -7.57 -11.79 21.90
CA GLU A 689 -8.15 -11.48 23.21
C GLU A 689 -7.80 -12.56 24.23
N LYS A 690 -7.72 -12.15 25.51
CA LYS A 690 -7.55 -13.08 26.62
C LYS A 690 -8.68 -14.11 26.63
N ASP A 691 -8.36 -15.36 26.84
CA ASP A 691 -9.28 -16.50 26.92
C ASP A 691 -10.07 -16.80 25.63
N GLN A 692 -9.72 -16.19 24.52
CA GLN A 692 -10.26 -16.51 23.20
C GLN A 692 -9.44 -17.61 22.54
N ASP A 693 -10.11 -18.60 21.95
CA ASP A 693 -9.45 -19.59 21.08
C ASP A 693 -9.12 -18.96 19.73
N LEU A 694 -8.03 -19.43 19.10
CA LEU A 694 -7.71 -19.06 17.74
C LEU A 694 -8.75 -19.61 16.76
N PHE A 695 -9.21 -18.76 15.87
CA PHE A 695 -10.17 -19.11 14.83
C PHE A 695 -9.47 -19.68 13.58
N GLY A 696 -8.24 -19.30 13.33
CA GLY A 696 -7.44 -19.76 12.20
C GLY A 696 -6.21 -18.92 11.96
N ILE A 697 -5.65 -19.03 10.76
CA ILE A 697 -4.43 -18.36 10.33
C ILE A 697 -4.65 -16.85 10.26
N GLY A 698 -4.00 -16.09 11.12
CA GLY A 698 -3.98 -14.64 11.07
C GLY A 698 -2.81 -14.11 10.22
N THR A 699 -1.65 -14.76 10.34
CA THR A 699 -0.45 -14.39 9.57
C THR A 699 0.08 -15.57 8.78
N LEU A 700 0.47 -15.33 7.54
CA LEU A 700 0.93 -16.34 6.61
C LEU A 700 2.05 -15.81 5.71
N GLY A 701 3.10 -16.61 5.51
CA GLY A 701 4.10 -16.38 4.47
C GLY A 701 4.96 -15.15 4.69
N LEU A 702 5.44 -14.91 5.94
CA LEU A 702 6.38 -13.83 6.24
C LEU A 702 7.81 -14.25 5.88
N VAL A 703 8.52 -13.38 5.16
CA VAL A 703 9.95 -13.54 4.86
C VAL A 703 10.72 -12.31 5.33
N VAL A 704 11.67 -12.49 6.25
CA VAL A 704 12.53 -11.43 6.81
C VAL A 704 13.99 -11.78 6.52
N ARG A 705 14.61 -11.07 5.57
CA ARG A 705 15.94 -11.40 5.08
C ARG A 705 16.84 -10.18 4.94
N ARG A 706 18.14 -10.36 5.17
CA ARG A 706 19.20 -9.37 4.92
C ARG A 706 18.97 -8.03 5.61
N ASN A 707 18.19 -8.02 6.69
CA ASN A 707 18.00 -6.82 7.49
C ASN A 707 19.11 -6.70 8.54
N THR A 708 19.46 -5.46 8.87
CA THR A 708 20.35 -5.15 9.97
C THR A 708 19.57 -4.41 11.05
N VAL A 709 19.57 -4.95 12.26
CA VAL A 709 19.05 -4.29 13.45
C VAL A 709 20.17 -4.03 14.41
N LYS A 710 20.34 -2.77 14.82
CA LYS A 710 21.41 -2.34 15.71
C LYS A 710 20.86 -1.48 16.84
N ALA A 711 20.95 -1.96 18.07
CA ALA A 711 20.66 -1.13 19.21
C ALA A 711 21.82 -0.17 19.47
N TYR A 712 21.50 1.04 19.84
CA TYR A 712 22.49 1.98 20.34
C TYR A 712 22.87 1.55 21.75
N ILE A 713 24.17 1.47 22.04
CA ILE A 713 24.65 1.30 23.42
C ILE A 713 24.69 2.70 24.04
N PRO A 714 23.77 3.07 24.94
CA PRO A 714 23.83 4.36 25.55
C PRO A 714 25.07 4.42 26.44
N ASN A 715 26.02 5.30 26.15
CA ASN A 715 26.90 5.80 27.17
C ASN A 715 26.01 6.54 28.18
N VAL A 716 25.66 5.85 29.25
CA VAL A 716 25.06 6.43 30.45
C VAL A 716 23.65 6.98 30.29
N THR A 717 22.63 6.18 30.45
CA THR A 717 21.40 6.64 31.10
C THR A 717 20.78 5.53 31.93
N SER A 718 20.27 5.90 33.07
CA SER A 718 19.81 5.14 34.20
C SER A 718 18.53 4.29 34.00
N SER A 719 18.18 3.93 32.76
CA SER A 719 17.07 3.02 32.51
C SER A 719 17.52 1.91 31.56
N PRO A 720 17.48 0.65 31.99
CA PRO A 720 17.79 -0.47 31.13
C PRO A 720 16.67 -0.60 30.10
N ILE A 721 16.83 0.04 28.98
CA ILE A 721 15.95 -0.15 27.83
C ILE A 721 16.34 -1.50 27.23
N LYS A 722 15.44 -2.47 27.31
CA LYS A 722 15.59 -3.74 26.63
C LYS A 722 15.50 -3.50 25.14
N ALA A 723 16.60 -3.62 24.45
CA ALA A 723 16.63 -3.59 23.01
C ALA A 723 16.32 -5.00 22.49
N GLU A 724 15.14 -5.16 21.95
CA GLU A 724 14.73 -6.40 21.31
C GLU A 724 15.18 -6.38 19.85
N GLY A 725 15.61 -7.51 19.31
CA GLY A 725 15.99 -7.66 17.93
C GLY A 725 14.79 -7.94 17.02
N PHE A 726 14.72 -9.14 16.47
CA PHE A 726 13.57 -9.62 15.71
C PHE A 726 12.55 -10.26 16.63
N LEU A 727 11.27 -10.06 16.38
CA LEU A 727 10.18 -10.58 17.17
C LEU A 727 9.15 -11.30 16.28
N ASN A 728 8.82 -12.50 16.67
CA ASN A 728 7.73 -13.27 16.08
C ASN A 728 6.93 -13.93 17.21
N TYR A 729 5.81 -13.34 17.62
CA TYR A 729 4.95 -13.90 18.65
C TYR A 729 3.50 -13.45 18.54
N MET A 730 2.59 -14.15 19.20
CA MET A 730 1.20 -13.74 19.34
C MET A 730 1.02 -12.77 20.51
N GLY A 731 0.29 -11.73 20.25
CA GLY A 731 0.10 -10.53 21.00
C GLY A 731 0.01 -10.56 22.52
N GLU A 732 0.16 -9.40 23.10
CA GLU A 732 0.19 -9.15 24.55
C GLU A 732 -0.96 -9.81 25.33
N GLN A 733 -2.14 -9.89 24.73
CA GLN A 733 -3.34 -10.44 25.40
C GLN A 733 -3.39 -11.97 25.35
N ALA A 734 -2.77 -12.57 24.34
CA ALA A 734 -2.71 -14.03 24.18
C ALA A 734 -1.56 -14.66 24.99
N ALA A 735 -0.57 -13.88 25.39
CA ALA A 735 0.61 -14.39 26.11
C ALA A 735 0.28 -15.14 27.41
N GLY A 736 -0.88 -14.85 28.01
CA GLY A 736 -1.37 -15.55 29.20
C GLY A 736 -2.35 -16.70 28.94
N ASN A 737 -2.80 -16.91 27.70
CA ASN A 737 -3.81 -17.92 27.38
C ASN A 737 -3.17 -19.26 26.97
N SER A 738 -3.36 -20.31 27.78
CA SER A 738 -2.80 -21.65 27.55
C SER A 738 -3.45 -22.43 26.40
N LYS A 739 -4.61 -21.97 25.92
CA LYS A 739 -5.36 -22.65 24.83
C LYS A 739 -4.97 -22.14 23.44
N VAL A 740 -4.37 -20.96 23.37
CA VAL A 740 -4.05 -20.34 22.11
C VAL A 740 -2.89 -21.07 21.40
N GLY A 741 -3.09 -21.46 20.15
CA GLY A 741 -2.04 -21.97 19.28
C GLY A 741 -1.65 -23.43 19.43
N VAL A 742 -2.41 -24.22 20.20
CA VAL A 742 -2.10 -25.64 20.39
C VAL A 742 -2.51 -26.45 19.17
N ASN A 743 -3.67 -26.19 18.60
CA ASN A 743 -4.24 -26.97 17.50
C ASN A 743 -4.45 -26.20 16.20
N VAL A 744 -4.41 -24.89 16.25
CA VAL A 744 -4.61 -24.02 15.08
C VAL A 744 -3.46 -23.02 15.03
N PRO A 745 -2.69 -22.97 13.93
CA PRO A 745 -1.64 -21.98 13.79
C PRO A 745 -2.27 -20.57 13.63
N GLY A 746 -1.89 -19.64 14.51
CA GLY A 746 -2.25 -18.24 14.34
C GLY A 746 -1.28 -17.52 13.42
N ILE A 747 0.01 -17.84 13.56
CA ILE A 747 1.12 -17.41 12.71
C ILE A 747 1.70 -18.65 12.04
N LEU A 748 1.53 -18.75 10.72
CA LEU A 748 1.95 -19.91 9.93
C LEU A 748 3.05 -19.51 8.95
N GLY A 749 4.20 -20.15 9.10
CA GLY A 749 5.30 -20.01 8.16
C GLY A 749 5.97 -18.63 8.22
N SER A 750 7.08 -18.54 8.96
CA SER A 750 7.92 -17.34 8.94
C SER A 750 9.38 -17.72 8.76
N ILE A 751 10.07 -17.01 7.87
CA ILE A 751 11.46 -17.27 7.50
C ILE A 751 12.30 -16.05 7.87
N TRP A 752 13.31 -16.26 8.71
CA TRP A 752 14.21 -15.23 9.23
C TRP A 752 15.65 -15.64 8.94
N GLU A 753 16.19 -15.16 7.82
CA GLU A 753 17.49 -15.60 7.31
C GLU A 753 18.39 -14.44 6.91
N TYR A 754 19.70 -14.63 7.07
CA TYR A 754 20.74 -13.68 6.66
C TYR A 754 20.59 -12.29 7.28
N ASN A 755 19.94 -12.18 8.44
CA ASN A 755 19.82 -10.92 9.15
C ASN A 755 20.99 -10.71 10.10
N ASN A 756 21.26 -9.45 10.46
CA ASN A 756 22.25 -9.06 11.43
C ASN A 756 21.58 -8.45 12.66
N ALA A 757 21.82 -9.01 13.84
CA ALA A 757 21.40 -8.45 15.13
C ALA A 757 22.64 -7.98 15.91
N ILE A 758 22.70 -6.69 16.23
CA ILE A 758 23.87 -6.07 16.84
C ILE A 758 23.46 -5.33 18.11
N ASN A 759 24.15 -5.59 19.22
CA ASN A 759 23.94 -4.95 20.52
C ASN A 759 22.49 -5.12 21.05
N THR A 760 21.87 -6.27 20.85
CA THR A 760 20.52 -6.56 21.34
C THR A 760 20.54 -7.51 22.52
N ASP A 761 19.57 -7.40 23.45
CA ASP A 761 19.41 -8.37 24.53
C ASP A 761 19.00 -9.72 23.97
N ASN A 762 17.94 -9.73 23.15
CA ASN A 762 17.49 -10.92 22.46
C ASN A 762 17.56 -10.68 20.94
N ALA A 763 18.18 -11.60 20.18
CA ALA A 763 18.14 -11.47 18.73
C ALA A 763 16.76 -11.84 18.19
N PHE A 764 16.21 -12.97 18.65
CA PHE A 764 14.89 -13.46 18.24
C PHE A 764 14.05 -13.82 19.47
N ILE A 765 12.75 -13.54 19.37
CA ILE A 765 11.75 -13.94 20.36
C ILE A 765 10.67 -14.73 19.65
N ILE A 766 10.44 -15.97 20.07
CA ILE A 766 9.41 -16.84 19.51
C ILE A 766 8.26 -16.90 20.48
N GLY A 767 7.10 -16.42 20.08
CA GLY A 767 5.89 -16.37 20.89
C GLY A 767 4.90 -17.50 20.61
N LYS A 768 3.87 -17.58 21.42
CA LYS A 768 2.82 -18.59 21.35
C LYS A 768 2.04 -18.53 20.03
N GLY A 769 1.52 -19.67 19.57
CA GLY A 769 0.72 -19.76 18.35
C GLY A 769 1.47 -19.66 17.05
N THR A 770 2.80 -19.68 17.13
CA THR A 770 3.69 -19.62 15.98
C THR A 770 4.07 -21.03 15.54
N HIS A 771 3.86 -21.35 14.27
CA HIS A 771 4.14 -22.64 13.65
C HIS A 771 5.05 -22.47 12.43
N HIS A 772 5.99 -23.39 12.22
CA HIS A 772 6.92 -23.41 11.09
C HIS A 772 7.77 -22.14 10.98
N VAL A 773 8.57 -21.89 12.02
CA VAL A 773 9.55 -20.80 12.07
C VAL A 773 10.90 -21.30 11.62
N ILE A 774 11.52 -20.61 10.70
CA ILE A 774 12.88 -20.87 10.22
C ILE A 774 13.77 -19.71 10.63
N ILE A 775 14.79 -19.95 11.45
CA ILE A 775 15.79 -18.96 11.86
C ILE A 775 17.16 -19.52 11.49
N LYS A 776 17.73 -19.08 10.38
CA LYS A 776 18.95 -19.64 9.84
C LYS A 776 19.90 -18.58 9.32
N LYS A 777 21.22 -18.87 9.39
CA LYS A 777 22.27 -18.06 8.77
C LYS A 777 22.22 -16.58 9.14
N ASN A 778 21.73 -16.27 10.34
CA ASN A 778 21.74 -14.93 10.90
C ASN A 778 23.06 -14.66 11.61
N GLN A 779 23.53 -13.42 11.53
CA GLN A 779 24.74 -12.96 12.25
C GLN A 779 24.32 -12.24 13.52
N MET A 780 25.07 -12.45 14.58
CA MET A 780 24.83 -11.86 15.89
C MET A 780 26.12 -11.29 16.44
N GLU A 781 26.08 -10.03 16.81
CA GLU A 781 27.22 -9.34 17.41
C GLU A 781 26.78 -8.71 18.73
N ASN A 782 27.45 -9.07 19.82
CA ASN A 782 27.14 -8.55 21.15
C ASN A 782 25.65 -8.72 21.54
N VAL A 783 25.17 -9.96 21.40
CA VAL A 783 23.80 -10.38 21.71
C VAL A 783 23.81 -11.23 22.97
N SER A 784 22.96 -10.90 23.97
CA SER A 784 22.90 -11.63 25.23
C SER A 784 22.23 -13.01 25.06
N ASN A 785 21.11 -13.02 24.35
CA ASN A 785 20.35 -14.24 24.10
C ASN A 785 20.05 -14.35 22.58
N PRO A 786 20.59 -15.33 21.89
CA PRO A 786 20.29 -15.56 20.49
C PRO A 786 18.82 -15.80 20.23
N ILE A 787 18.16 -16.64 21.03
CA ILE A 787 16.72 -16.92 20.94
C ILE A 787 16.11 -16.94 22.34
N LEU A 788 15.05 -16.20 22.51
CA LEU A 788 14.15 -16.31 23.66
C LEU A 788 12.88 -17.05 23.20
N ASP A 789 12.72 -18.29 23.67
CA ASP A 789 11.54 -19.11 23.39
C ASP A 789 10.51 -18.92 24.50
N LEU A 790 9.38 -18.34 24.17
CA LEU A 790 8.25 -18.10 25.09
C LEU A 790 7.12 -19.14 24.93
N ILE A 791 7.36 -20.22 24.17
CA ILE A 791 6.37 -21.28 23.97
C ILE A 791 6.44 -22.26 25.14
N ASP A 792 5.32 -22.44 25.86
CA ASP A 792 5.22 -23.42 26.92
C ASP A 792 5.44 -24.85 26.43
N GLU A 793 6.04 -25.72 27.26
CA GLU A 793 6.25 -27.14 26.96
C GLU A 793 4.96 -27.86 26.55
N LYS A 794 3.81 -27.50 27.14
CA LYS A 794 2.50 -28.05 26.78
C LYS A 794 2.03 -27.62 25.40
N GLN A 795 2.54 -26.51 24.86
CA GLN A 795 2.22 -25.97 23.54
C GLN A 795 3.23 -26.42 22.47
N LYS A 796 4.36 -26.98 22.88
CA LYS A 796 5.41 -27.52 21.99
C LYS A 796 4.95 -28.73 21.17
N ILE A 797 3.82 -29.33 21.48
CA ILE A 797 3.26 -30.43 20.66
C ILE A 797 2.90 -29.94 19.25
N GLY A 798 2.48 -28.69 19.08
CA GLY A 798 2.32 -28.05 17.77
C GLY A 798 3.57 -27.28 17.29
N ALA A 799 4.53 -27.00 18.18
CA ALA A 799 5.78 -26.28 17.89
C ALA A 799 6.92 -27.20 17.38
N LYS A 800 6.60 -28.38 16.84
CA LYS A 800 7.50 -29.32 16.16
C LYS A 800 8.37 -28.70 15.05
N TYR A 801 8.17 -27.44 14.79
CA TYR A 801 8.49 -26.83 13.51
C TYR A 801 9.34 -25.58 13.63
N ILE A 802 10.15 -25.48 14.69
CA ILE A 802 11.16 -24.41 14.81
C ILE A 802 12.48 -24.98 14.33
N VAL A 803 13.00 -24.43 13.26
CA VAL A 803 14.30 -24.78 12.70
C VAL A 803 15.28 -23.66 12.96
N THR A 804 16.31 -23.94 13.70
CA THR A 804 17.37 -22.96 14.04
C THR A 804 18.73 -23.47 13.60
N ASP A 805 19.52 -22.58 13.04
CA ASP A 805 20.94 -22.75 12.74
C ASP A 805 21.67 -21.57 13.37
N ILE A 806 21.90 -21.65 14.66
CA ILE A 806 22.62 -20.64 15.41
C ILE A 806 24.04 -21.16 15.67
N LYS A 807 24.99 -20.52 15.07
CA LYS A 807 26.41 -20.72 15.35
C LYS A 807 26.91 -19.73 16.37
#